data_96fbae87bdca97814bb24f32e4e3bfb5
#
_entry.id   96fbae87bdca97814bb24f32e4e3bfb5
#
_cell.length_a   1.000
_cell.length_b   1.000
_cell.length_c   1.000
_cell.angle_alpha   90.00
_cell.angle_beta   90.00
_cell.angle_gamma   90.00
#
_symmetry.space_group_name_H-M   'P 1'
#
loop_
_entity.id
_entity.type
_entity.pdbx_description
1 polymer ?
#
loop_
_entity_poly.entity_id
_entity_poly.type
_entity_poly.pdbx_seq_one_letter_code
_entity_poly.pdbx_strand_id
1 'polypeptide(L)'
;MRTFLEYVADDLYSHHGKDLSRVAIVFPNKRASLFFREHIAMAADGPLWSPTYISIRELFERHAEQCIGDNIRLVCLLHKCFNKCTGSNEPIDRFYSWGEVLLSDFDDIDKAMADAKKVFSNVRDLHELDDISHLTEEQRTALESFFGCFKDESALKGKFLNLWTKLYDIYRMFNDTLDGGNVTYEGALYRKAVNGADEWNDFDEYAFVGFNVLNKVEERLFDSLKTAGKARFYWDYDIYYKDIEAGRYISKYLDRYPNSLKGKDIYNNFQNDKEIVCISSSTENMQARYVATWLKEANRVADGRRTAVVLCDETLLLPVIHSIPDEVTNVNITTGYPLTQAPISSLVQQLFTLFTIGRNRNSGRFSKRWIMTIKNHPYMDEREDLISKLTVEQDITPQNILLLIRDVVETIAHDNINDEDPLTVESLFRMYTLLNRIADLMQMGILDADTPTLQRLVLQAIRSTSIPFHGEPAVGVQVMGMLETRNLDFDHVLILSANEGNIPKGTTDISFIPYNVRKAYDLTTTDHKTDIYAYYFYRLLQRAKDITVLYSTSTQGVGAKELCRYMQQIIVESGHDVSRKALRAGSLPMSANALEVVKDSKVMARLRQITDLSPTVINRYIRCQKQFYYYKVEGLEEYDDNDEDIIDNRIFGNIFHEAAQRIYDGMVDDTSPIEAARPLEKERLADISMDPTKIERIVDETFKAQEVKDDSGLAQIIKQVIVTYLKRLIDLDLQQPQIILRALEKEFMMKWKVVSKREQSQMHLSYAEREQARPEVKVVSKREQSQMHLSYAEREQARPEVKVEATEESFYIDVGGIVDRLDIVTDENGKITVRVIDYKTGKGLKKIPASVEALFNPSTEHGDYYLQAFLYSVIISHELNGEIPVAPALLFIQKAVSNPNPILKLNGNDVTDIAAYAEEFSARLSQVINEIFNPDIPFTPTTDRKTCERCPYHLLCRV
;
A
#
# COMPACT_ATOMS: atom_id res chain seq x y z
N MET A 1 6.05 -40.39 20.01
CA MET A 1 6.74 -40.09 21.29
C MET A 1 5.70 -39.60 22.30
N ARG A 2 5.83 -39.86 23.60
CA ARG A 2 4.89 -39.32 24.60
C ARG A 2 5.03 -37.79 24.69
N THR A 3 3.90 -37.09 24.80
CA THR A 3 3.87 -35.64 24.94
C THR A 3 4.09 -35.19 26.38
N PHE A 4 4.49 -33.93 26.57
CA PHE A 4 4.59 -33.34 27.91
C PHE A 4 3.25 -33.39 28.65
N LEU A 5 2.14 -33.11 27.97
CA LEU A 5 0.81 -33.12 28.58
C LEU A 5 0.38 -34.52 29.00
N GLU A 6 0.79 -35.58 28.28
CA GLU A 6 0.56 -36.97 28.70
C GLU A 6 1.26 -37.29 30.03
N TYR A 7 2.52 -36.87 30.19
CA TYR A 7 3.24 -37.06 31.45
C TYR A 7 2.59 -36.33 32.64
N VAL A 8 2.10 -35.11 32.40
CA VAL A 8 1.38 -34.33 33.42
C VAL A 8 0.04 -34.97 33.77
N ALA A 9 -0.68 -35.51 32.79
CA ALA A 9 -1.96 -36.19 33.01
C ALA A 9 -1.78 -37.46 33.86
N ASP A 10 -0.79 -38.27 33.54
CA ASP A 10 -0.48 -39.49 34.33
C ASP A 10 -0.06 -39.15 35.75
N ASP A 11 0.77 -38.13 35.98
CA ASP A 11 1.19 -37.70 37.30
C ASP A 11 0.01 -37.21 38.15
N LEU A 12 -0.85 -36.34 37.58
CA LEU A 12 -2.05 -35.86 38.27
C LEU A 12 -3.03 -36.98 38.60
N TYR A 13 -3.28 -37.89 37.62
CA TYR A 13 -4.14 -39.04 37.85
C TYR A 13 -3.59 -40.00 38.92
N SER A 14 -2.27 -40.20 38.94
CA SER A 14 -1.62 -41.04 39.97
C SER A 14 -1.74 -40.46 41.37
N HIS A 15 -1.78 -39.11 41.50
CA HIS A 15 -1.90 -38.44 42.81
C HIS A 15 -3.33 -38.33 43.31
N HIS A 16 -4.28 -38.02 42.47
CA HIS A 16 -5.67 -37.70 42.82
C HIS A 16 -6.67 -38.82 42.49
N GLY A 17 -6.26 -39.78 41.66
CA GLY A 17 -7.15 -40.85 41.23
C GLY A 17 -8.29 -40.32 40.36
N LYS A 18 -9.53 -40.75 40.63
CA LYS A 18 -10.70 -40.41 39.82
C LYS A 18 -11.38 -39.11 40.22
N ASP A 19 -10.97 -38.45 41.29
CA ASP A 19 -11.59 -37.18 41.73
C ASP A 19 -10.60 -36.01 41.66
N LEU A 20 -10.70 -35.24 40.54
CA LEU A 20 -9.95 -34.04 40.34
C LEU A 20 -10.85 -32.77 40.43
N SER A 21 -12.07 -32.92 40.94
CA SER A 21 -13.05 -31.81 40.96
C SER A 21 -12.56 -30.57 41.74
N ARG A 22 -11.67 -30.78 42.72
CA ARG A 22 -11.07 -29.70 43.52
C ARG A 22 -9.67 -29.27 43.08
N VAL A 23 -9.26 -29.71 41.87
CA VAL A 23 -7.97 -29.35 41.27
C VAL A 23 -8.20 -28.36 40.14
N ALA A 24 -7.49 -27.26 40.17
CA ALA A 24 -7.41 -26.30 39.07
C ALA A 24 -6.13 -26.53 38.26
N ILE A 25 -6.25 -26.81 36.99
CA ILE A 25 -5.10 -26.91 36.09
C ILE A 25 -4.95 -25.58 35.38
N VAL A 26 -3.89 -24.87 35.70
CA VAL A 26 -3.63 -23.51 35.23
C VAL A 26 -2.61 -23.55 34.11
N PHE A 27 -3.01 -23.04 32.92
CA PHE A 27 -2.17 -22.91 31.73
C PHE A 27 -1.85 -21.46 31.41
N PRO A 28 -0.75 -21.17 30.70
CA PRO A 28 -0.51 -19.83 30.15
C PRO A 28 -1.58 -19.39 29.13
N ASN A 29 -2.19 -20.34 28.41
CA ASN A 29 -3.29 -20.13 27.50
C ASN A 29 -4.29 -21.29 27.50
N LYS A 30 -5.53 -21.06 27.02
CA LYS A 30 -6.60 -22.09 26.99
C LYS A 30 -6.33 -23.30 26.09
N ARG A 31 -5.54 -23.14 25.03
CA ARG A 31 -5.40 -24.17 23.99
C ARG A 31 -4.87 -25.48 24.51
N ALA A 32 -3.84 -25.44 25.35
CA ALA A 32 -3.25 -26.61 25.94
C ALA A 32 -4.29 -27.44 26.71
N SER A 33 -5.31 -26.81 27.31
CA SER A 33 -6.36 -27.50 28.04
C SER A 33 -7.21 -28.42 27.16
N LEU A 34 -7.39 -28.10 25.87
CA LEU A 34 -8.16 -28.92 24.95
C LEU A 34 -7.50 -30.26 24.68
N PHE A 35 -6.18 -30.25 24.45
CA PHE A 35 -5.39 -31.46 24.28
C PHE A 35 -5.25 -32.21 25.61
N PHE A 36 -5.08 -31.48 26.71
CA PHE A 36 -4.94 -32.07 28.01
C PHE A 36 -6.19 -32.86 28.46
N ARG A 37 -7.40 -32.41 28.17
CA ARG A 37 -8.67 -33.11 28.45
C ARG A 37 -8.68 -34.53 27.89
N GLU A 38 -8.15 -34.68 26.69
CA GLU A 38 -8.08 -35.97 26.02
C GLU A 38 -7.04 -36.89 26.72
N HIS A 39 -5.87 -36.33 27.03
CA HIS A 39 -4.81 -37.10 27.72
C HIS A 39 -5.22 -37.55 29.12
N ILE A 40 -5.91 -36.71 29.89
CA ILE A 40 -6.38 -37.15 31.24
C ILE A 40 -7.53 -38.17 31.12
N ALA A 41 -8.36 -38.08 30.07
CA ALA A 41 -9.38 -39.08 29.81
C ALA A 41 -8.79 -40.43 29.38
N MET A 42 -7.68 -40.41 28.62
CA MET A 42 -6.94 -41.64 28.25
C MET A 42 -6.19 -42.24 29.40
N ALA A 43 -5.64 -41.42 30.30
CA ALA A 43 -4.95 -41.88 31.52
C ALA A 43 -5.93 -42.50 32.53
N ALA A 44 -7.20 -42.12 32.47
CA ALA A 44 -8.20 -42.60 33.42
C ALA A 44 -8.75 -43.98 33.04
N ASP A 45 -8.76 -44.85 34.02
CA ASP A 45 -9.34 -46.21 33.92
C ASP A 45 -10.85 -46.17 34.21
N GLY A 46 -11.59 -45.39 33.37
CA GLY A 46 -13.06 -45.22 33.46
C GLY A 46 -13.48 -43.78 33.81
N PRO A 47 -14.72 -43.56 34.22
CA PRO A 47 -15.24 -42.24 34.54
C PRO A 47 -14.47 -41.55 35.65
N LEU A 48 -14.15 -40.24 35.44
CA LEU A 48 -13.47 -39.39 36.43
C LEU A 48 -14.23 -38.07 36.63
N TRP A 49 -14.07 -37.46 37.78
CA TRP A 49 -14.50 -36.08 38.02
C TRP A 49 -13.42 -35.13 37.46
N SER A 50 -13.82 -34.39 36.43
CA SER A 50 -12.88 -33.52 35.69
C SER A 50 -12.33 -32.39 36.57
N PRO A 51 -11.04 -32.06 36.44
CA PRO A 51 -10.50 -30.84 37.05
C PRO A 51 -11.06 -29.58 36.33
N THR A 52 -10.87 -28.45 36.97
CA THR A 52 -11.15 -27.16 36.33
C THR A 52 -9.96 -26.71 35.47
N TYR A 53 -10.18 -26.46 34.20
CA TYR A 53 -9.16 -25.96 33.29
C TYR A 53 -9.30 -24.44 33.17
N ILE A 54 -8.25 -23.72 33.46
CA ILE A 54 -8.27 -22.27 33.56
C ILE A 54 -6.97 -21.68 33.01
N SER A 55 -7.04 -20.56 32.32
CA SER A 55 -5.84 -19.79 31.98
C SER A 55 -5.40 -18.92 33.17
N ILE A 56 -4.14 -18.51 33.22
CA ILE A 56 -3.64 -17.59 34.26
C ILE A 56 -4.44 -16.29 34.29
N ARG A 57 -4.83 -15.76 33.11
CA ARG A 57 -5.69 -14.58 32.99
C ARG A 57 -7.05 -14.80 33.64
N GLU A 58 -7.73 -15.89 33.32
CA GLU A 58 -9.03 -16.23 33.92
C GLU A 58 -8.95 -16.47 35.40
N LEU A 59 -7.82 -16.97 35.88
CA LEU A 59 -7.57 -17.18 37.33
C LEU A 59 -7.56 -15.81 38.05
N PHE A 60 -6.88 -14.79 37.51
CA PHE A 60 -6.89 -13.44 38.07
C PHE A 60 -8.24 -12.76 37.92
N GLU A 61 -8.89 -12.87 36.74
CA GLU A 61 -10.22 -12.30 36.51
C GLU A 61 -11.28 -12.85 37.48
N ARG A 62 -11.17 -14.13 37.86
CA ARG A 62 -12.09 -14.78 38.79
C ARG A 62 -12.01 -14.19 40.22
N HIS A 63 -10.85 -13.69 40.60
CA HIS A 63 -10.59 -13.10 41.92
C HIS A 63 -10.52 -11.58 41.88
N ALA A 64 -10.89 -10.97 40.78
CA ALA A 64 -10.92 -9.54 40.61
C ALA A 64 -12.34 -8.99 40.82
N GLU A 65 -12.45 -7.79 41.40
CA GLU A 65 -13.70 -7.07 41.54
C GLU A 65 -14.05 -6.28 40.27
N GLN A 66 -13.06 -5.97 39.42
CA GLN A 66 -13.18 -5.15 38.23
C GLN A 66 -13.07 -5.99 36.96
N CYS A 67 -13.59 -5.49 35.85
CA CYS A 67 -13.45 -6.12 34.53
C CYS A 67 -12.35 -5.43 33.73
N ILE A 68 -11.66 -6.20 32.85
CA ILE A 68 -10.70 -5.63 31.90
C ILE A 68 -11.48 -4.83 30.86
N GLY A 69 -11.11 -3.57 30.70
CA GLY A 69 -11.71 -2.66 29.72
C GLY A 69 -11.22 -2.95 28.31
N ASP A 70 -12.03 -2.53 27.37
CA ASP A 70 -11.66 -2.49 25.97
C ASP A 70 -10.51 -1.51 25.69
N ASN A 71 -9.57 -1.91 24.86
CA ASN A 71 -8.37 -1.11 24.55
C ASN A 71 -8.73 0.30 24.02
N ILE A 72 -9.70 0.40 23.09
CA ILE A 72 -10.13 1.70 22.54
C ILE A 72 -10.69 2.59 23.66
N ARG A 73 -11.54 2.02 24.51
CA ARG A 73 -12.10 2.74 25.66
C ARG A 73 -11.00 3.19 26.63
N LEU A 74 -10.05 2.30 26.96
CA LEU A 74 -8.94 2.61 27.85
C LEU A 74 -8.07 3.75 27.30
N VAL A 75 -7.71 3.71 26.03
CA VAL A 75 -6.93 4.78 25.37
C VAL A 75 -7.69 6.11 25.32
N CYS A 76 -9.00 6.09 25.06
CA CYS A 76 -9.83 7.30 25.09
C CYS A 76 -9.92 7.91 26.50
N LEU A 77 -10.05 7.06 27.55
CA LEU A 77 -10.04 7.53 28.95
C LEU A 77 -8.66 8.08 29.33
N LEU A 78 -7.59 7.40 28.92
CA LEU A 78 -6.21 7.86 29.12
C LEU A 78 -5.96 9.21 28.45
N HIS A 79 -6.47 9.41 27.23
CA HIS A 79 -6.42 10.68 26.52
C HIS A 79 -7.05 11.83 27.32
N LYS A 80 -8.25 11.60 27.89
CA LYS A 80 -8.90 12.60 28.74
C LYS A 80 -8.07 12.96 29.98
N CYS A 81 -7.51 11.94 30.64
CA CYS A 81 -6.61 12.14 31.80
C CYS A 81 -5.34 12.89 31.37
N PHE A 82 -4.77 12.53 30.23
CA PHE A 82 -3.59 13.19 29.67
C PHE A 82 -3.84 14.67 29.42
N ASN A 83 -4.89 15.05 28.69
CA ASN A 83 -5.22 16.44 28.39
C ASN A 83 -5.48 17.24 29.67
N LYS A 84 -6.15 16.62 30.66
CA LYS A 84 -6.41 17.27 31.96
C LYS A 84 -5.13 17.51 32.78
N CYS A 85 -4.20 16.54 32.81
CA CYS A 85 -2.94 16.67 33.56
C CYS A 85 -1.94 17.61 32.87
N THR A 86 -1.89 17.58 31.54
CA THR A 86 -0.93 18.39 30.76
C THR A 86 -1.43 19.80 30.49
N GLY A 87 -2.77 20.01 30.56
CA GLY A 87 -3.40 21.26 30.10
C GLY A 87 -3.35 21.42 28.58
N SER A 88 -3.09 20.34 27.83
CA SER A 88 -3.08 20.32 26.37
C SER A 88 -4.47 20.03 25.82
N ASN A 89 -4.65 20.37 24.55
CA ASN A 89 -5.84 20.03 23.77
C ASN A 89 -5.42 19.11 22.61
N GLU A 90 -4.60 18.08 22.93
CA GLU A 90 -4.09 17.16 21.93
C GLU A 90 -5.24 16.37 21.30
N PRO A 91 -5.40 16.34 19.97
CA PRO A 91 -6.45 15.57 19.33
C PRO A 91 -6.18 14.06 19.46
N ILE A 92 -7.25 13.29 19.59
CA ILE A 92 -7.19 11.83 19.86
C ILE A 92 -6.43 11.06 18.78
N ASP A 93 -6.48 11.48 17.52
CA ASP A 93 -5.81 10.80 16.41
C ASP A 93 -4.29 10.81 16.53
N ARG A 94 -3.73 11.89 17.02
CA ARG A 94 -2.30 11.99 17.31
C ARG A 94 -1.92 11.26 18.58
N PHE A 95 -2.82 11.28 19.58
CA PHE A 95 -2.59 10.61 20.85
C PHE A 95 -2.68 9.10 20.76
N TYR A 96 -3.57 8.55 19.92
CA TYR A 96 -3.99 7.15 20.00
C TYR A 96 -2.83 6.15 19.95
N SER A 97 -1.95 6.25 18.95
CA SER A 97 -0.86 5.29 18.76
C SER A 97 0.14 5.29 19.93
N TRP A 98 0.52 6.45 20.42
CA TRP A 98 1.42 6.52 21.56
C TRP A 98 0.69 6.40 22.91
N GLY A 99 -0.62 6.64 22.94
CA GLY A 99 -1.50 6.31 24.06
C GLY A 99 -1.55 4.81 24.31
N GLU A 100 -1.55 3.98 23.27
CA GLU A 100 -1.41 2.51 23.39
C GLU A 100 -0.04 2.13 23.98
N VAL A 101 1.03 2.81 23.57
CA VAL A 101 2.37 2.59 24.15
C VAL A 101 2.39 2.95 25.63
N LEU A 102 1.81 4.09 26.00
CA LEU A 102 1.75 4.53 27.39
C LEU A 102 0.92 3.58 28.26
N LEU A 103 -0.21 3.10 27.73
CA LEU A 103 -1.03 2.08 28.40
C LEU A 103 -0.26 0.77 28.61
N SER A 104 0.52 0.35 27.60
CA SER A 104 1.41 -0.83 27.72
C SER A 104 2.50 -0.63 28.75
N ASP A 105 3.09 0.56 28.84
CA ASP A 105 4.09 0.87 29.88
C ASP A 105 3.48 0.85 31.30
N PHE A 106 2.25 1.34 31.46
CA PHE A 106 1.53 1.26 32.74
C PHE A 106 1.21 -0.19 33.11
N ASP A 107 0.80 -0.99 32.12
CA ASP A 107 0.55 -2.43 32.30
C ASP A 107 1.80 -3.18 32.77
N ASP A 108 2.95 -2.88 32.14
CA ASP A 108 4.24 -3.47 32.52
C ASP A 108 4.67 -3.07 33.94
N ILE A 109 4.49 -1.79 34.35
CA ILE A 109 4.78 -1.32 35.70
C ILE A 109 3.99 -2.13 36.76
N ASP A 110 2.69 -2.34 36.47
CA ASP A 110 1.83 -3.06 37.41
C ASP A 110 2.14 -4.56 37.44
N LYS A 111 2.37 -5.18 36.28
CA LYS A 111 2.80 -6.59 36.17
C LYS A 111 4.16 -6.84 36.86
N ALA A 112 5.05 -5.84 36.84
CA ALA A 112 6.32 -5.89 37.55
C ALA A 112 6.17 -5.56 39.06
N MET A 113 4.98 -5.19 39.54
CA MET A 113 4.74 -4.69 40.91
C MET A 113 5.64 -3.51 41.27
N ALA A 114 6.13 -2.76 40.29
CA ALA A 114 7.06 -1.65 40.50
C ALA A 114 6.35 -0.43 41.13
N ASP A 115 7.12 0.37 41.86
CA ASP A 115 6.65 1.66 42.37
C ASP A 115 6.68 2.70 41.25
N ALA A 116 5.51 2.98 40.62
CA ALA A 116 5.38 3.90 39.53
C ALA A 116 6.00 5.29 39.82
N LYS A 117 5.89 5.76 41.06
CA LYS A 117 6.48 7.02 41.47
C LYS A 117 8.01 7.01 41.34
N LYS A 118 8.64 5.90 41.77
CA LYS A 118 10.09 5.73 41.65
C LYS A 118 10.55 5.53 40.22
N VAL A 119 9.80 4.73 39.44
CA VAL A 119 10.10 4.51 38.02
C VAL A 119 10.15 5.85 37.29
N PHE A 120 9.09 6.68 37.41
CA PHE A 120 9.03 7.95 36.72
C PHE A 120 9.95 9.04 37.33
N SER A 121 10.31 8.97 38.62
CA SER A 121 11.28 9.89 39.23
C SER A 121 12.70 9.62 38.80
N ASN A 122 13.09 8.33 38.74
CA ASN A 122 14.47 7.96 38.38
C ASN A 122 14.81 8.29 36.92
N VAL A 123 13.85 8.31 36.04
CA VAL A 123 14.06 8.75 34.66
C VAL A 123 14.45 10.24 34.61
N ARG A 124 13.93 11.07 35.51
CA ARG A 124 14.27 12.48 35.61
C ARG A 124 15.74 12.71 36.02
N ASP A 125 16.28 11.82 36.86
CA ASP A 125 17.62 11.99 37.45
C ASP A 125 18.73 11.32 36.61
N LEU A 126 18.41 10.58 35.59
CA LEU A 126 19.39 9.96 34.69
C LEU A 126 19.89 10.95 33.64
N HIS A 127 21.21 11.20 33.65
CA HIS A 127 21.91 11.94 32.62
C HIS A 127 21.69 11.38 31.19
N GLU A 128 21.21 10.12 31.07
CA GLU A 128 20.86 9.47 29.80
C GLU A 128 19.68 10.13 29.09
N LEU A 129 18.82 10.89 29.77
CA LEU A 129 17.79 11.70 29.15
C LEU A 129 18.35 12.95 28.45
N ASP A 130 19.60 13.28 28.69
CA ASP A 130 20.27 14.33 27.92
C ASP A 130 20.62 13.86 26.49
N ASP A 131 20.61 12.58 26.23
CA ASP A 131 20.89 11.97 24.96
C ASP A 131 19.67 11.22 24.45
N ILE A 132 18.96 11.78 23.47
CA ILE A 132 17.83 11.13 22.77
C ILE A 132 18.31 10.14 21.70
N SER A 133 19.61 9.90 21.60
CA SER A 133 20.20 8.95 20.64
C SER A 133 19.77 7.47 20.90
N HIS A 134 19.27 7.16 22.10
CA HIS A 134 18.73 5.85 22.43
C HIS A 134 17.35 5.57 21.80
N LEU A 135 16.67 6.60 21.31
CA LEU A 135 15.40 6.45 20.61
C LEU A 135 15.64 5.93 19.19
N THR A 136 14.84 4.96 18.76
CA THR A 136 14.84 4.53 17.36
C THR A 136 14.34 5.65 16.45
N GLU A 137 14.67 5.59 15.15
CA GLU A 137 14.19 6.55 14.15
C GLU A 137 12.66 6.63 14.13
N GLU A 138 11.97 5.50 14.34
CA GLU A 138 10.51 5.43 14.41
C GLU A 138 9.97 6.10 15.68
N GLN A 139 10.61 5.92 16.81
CA GLN A 139 10.27 6.59 18.08
C GLN A 139 10.49 8.09 17.96
N ARG A 140 11.59 8.51 17.34
CA ARG A 140 11.90 9.91 17.06
C ARG A 140 10.84 10.52 16.15
N THR A 141 10.49 9.84 15.06
CA THR A 141 9.45 10.29 14.13
C THR A 141 8.07 10.37 14.79
N ALA A 142 7.73 9.42 15.65
CA ALA A 142 6.48 9.44 16.41
C ALA A 142 6.44 10.63 17.40
N LEU A 143 7.53 10.89 18.10
CA LEU A 143 7.66 12.06 19.00
C LEU A 143 7.63 13.38 18.23
N GLU A 144 8.31 13.46 17.10
CA GLU A 144 8.31 14.64 16.22
C GLU A 144 6.91 14.91 15.66
N SER A 145 6.17 13.86 15.27
CA SER A 145 4.78 13.99 14.79
C SER A 145 3.84 14.41 15.91
N PHE A 146 4.07 13.92 17.12
CA PHE A 146 3.29 14.25 18.31
C PHE A 146 3.48 15.70 18.75
N PHE A 147 4.71 16.17 18.87
CA PHE A 147 5.00 17.55 19.31
C PHE A 147 4.87 18.59 18.19
N GLY A 148 4.53 18.19 16.98
CA GLY A 148 4.27 19.06 15.81
C GLY A 148 5.49 19.86 15.34
N CYS A 149 5.97 19.60 14.13
CA CYS A 149 6.88 20.42 13.31
C CYS A 149 7.99 21.20 14.02
N PHE A 150 8.66 20.65 15.02
CA PHE A 150 9.83 21.29 15.60
C PHE A 150 11.10 20.79 14.91
N LYS A 151 11.75 21.71 14.22
CA LYS A 151 13.07 21.51 13.61
C LYS A 151 14.22 21.64 14.62
N ASP A 152 13.93 21.96 15.88
CA ASP A 152 14.92 22.24 16.92
C ASP A 152 14.89 21.11 17.98
N GLU A 153 15.97 20.33 18.03
CA GLU A 153 16.19 19.20 18.93
C GLU A 153 16.11 19.57 20.41
N SER A 154 16.49 20.81 20.75
CA SER A 154 16.44 21.32 22.12
C SER A 154 15.00 21.57 22.61
N ALA A 155 14.13 22.01 21.72
CA ALA A 155 12.72 22.27 22.03
C ALA A 155 11.91 20.95 22.18
N LEU A 156 12.22 19.96 21.36
CA LEU A 156 11.64 18.60 21.45
C LEU A 156 12.00 17.96 22.79
N LYS A 157 13.27 18.04 23.17
CA LYS A 157 13.78 17.56 24.45
C LYS A 157 13.10 18.22 25.65
N GLY A 158 12.95 19.54 25.61
CA GLY A 158 12.28 20.29 26.69
C GLY A 158 10.83 19.83 26.90
N LYS A 159 10.09 19.58 25.83
CA LYS A 159 8.71 19.09 25.89
C LYS A 159 8.62 17.66 26.38
N PHE A 160 9.53 16.79 25.95
CA PHE A 160 9.64 15.42 26.41
C PHE A 160 9.88 15.35 27.92
N LEU A 161 10.85 16.10 28.43
CA LEU A 161 11.14 16.18 29.86
C LEU A 161 9.95 16.71 30.67
N ASN A 162 9.23 17.70 30.14
CA ASN A 162 8.02 18.24 30.78
C ASN A 162 6.89 17.19 30.82
N LEU A 163 6.72 16.38 29.77
CA LEU A 163 5.78 15.28 29.76
C LEU A 163 6.14 14.24 30.84
N TRP A 164 7.42 13.86 30.92
CA TRP A 164 7.91 12.90 31.92
C TRP A 164 7.61 13.29 33.35
N THR A 165 7.71 14.56 33.69
CA THR A 165 7.38 15.05 35.04
C THR A 165 5.89 14.84 35.39
N LYS A 166 5.02 14.68 34.39
CA LYS A 166 3.59 14.51 34.56
C LYS A 166 3.09 13.06 34.44
N LEU A 167 3.95 12.12 33.97
CA LEU A 167 3.54 10.74 33.72
C LEU A 167 3.01 10.05 34.98
N TYR A 168 3.61 10.31 36.15
CA TYR A 168 3.10 9.75 37.41
C TYR A 168 1.71 10.30 37.77
N ASP A 169 1.46 11.58 37.54
CA ASP A 169 0.15 12.19 37.81
C ASP A 169 -0.89 11.66 36.83
N ILE A 170 -0.52 11.43 35.54
CA ILE A 170 -1.38 10.81 34.55
C ILE A 170 -1.71 9.37 34.94
N TYR A 171 -0.69 8.56 35.32
CA TYR A 171 -0.88 7.19 35.79
C TYR A 171 -1.86 7.12 36.97
N ARG A 172 -1.65 7.97 38.00
CA ARG A 172 -2.52 8.03 39.17
C ARG A 172 -3.95 8.43 38.81
N MET A 173 -4.11 9.55 38.06
CA MET A 173 -5.44 10.03 37.66
C MET A 173 -6.17 9.00 36.78
N PHE A 174 -5.44 8.30 35.93
CA PHE A 174 -6.00 7.25 35.08
C PHE A 174 -6.53 6.09 35.93
N ASN A 175 -5.74 5.57 36.86
CA ASN A 175 -6.19 4.51 37.78
C ASN A 175 -7.36 4.95 38.67
N ASP A 176 -7.36 6.18 39.21
CA ASP A 176 -8.47 6.73 39.99
C ASP A 176 -9.76 6.81 39.12
N THR A 177 -9.60 7.15 37.82
CA THR A 177 -10.74 7.22 36.87
C THR A 177 -11.30 5.83 36.57
N LEU A 178 -10.43 4.85 36.41
CA LEU A 178 -10.81 3.46 36.14
C LEU A 178 -11.51 2.82 37.34
N ASP A 179 -11.04 3.11 38.57
CA ASP A 179 -11.64 2.62 39.82
C ASP A 179 -13.07 3.13 39.97
N GLY A 180 -13.33 4.37 39.63
CA GLY A 180 -14.70 4.94 39.62
C GLY A 180 -15.61 4.33 38.54
N GLY A 181 -15.07 3.73 37.50
CA GLY A 181 -15.79 3.14 36.36
C GLY A 181 -15.96 1.61 36.40
N ASN A 182 -15.52 0.95 37.44
CA ASN A 182 -15.46 -0.53 37.60
C ASN A 182 -14.76 -1.25 36.42
N VAL A 183 -13.80 -0.59 35.79
CA VAL A 183 -13.04 -1.06 34.63
C VAL A 183 -11.56 -0.85 34.89
N THR A 184 -10.69 -1.76 34.44
CA THR A 184 -9.24 -1.65 34.62
C THR A 184 -8.50 -2.26 33.43
N TYR A 185 -7.18 -2.11 33.37
CA TYR A 185 -6.31 -2.84 32.43
C TYR A 185 -5.69 -4.07 33.14
N GLU A 186 -5.11 -4.97 32.35
CA GLU A 186 -4.72 -6.29 32.79
C GLU A 186 -3.73 -6.27 33.97
N GLY A 187 -2.64 -5.49 33.89
CA GLY A 187 -1.62 -5.40 34.94
C GLY A 187 -2.16 -4.85 36.26
N ALA A 188 -3.01 -3.83 36.20
CA ALA A 188 -3.62 -3.28 37.39
C ALA A 188 -4.58 -4.28 38.03
N LEU A 189 -5.36 -5.04 37.25
CA LEU A 189 -6.22 -6.11 37.70
C LEU A 189 -5.39 -7.18 38.44
N TYR A 190 -4.34 -7.67 37.79
CA TYR A 190 -3.47 -8.71 38.36
C TYR A 190 -2.82 -8.27 39.69
N ARG A 191 -2.29 -7.02 39.71
CA ARG A 191 -1.67 -6.44 40.90
C ARG A 191 -2.63 -6.34 42.08
N LYS A 192 -3.90 -6.02 41.84
CA LYS A 192 -4.94 -5.94 42.89
C LYS A 192 -5.33 -7.36 43.35
N ALA A 193 -5.62 -8.26 42.44
CA ALA A 193 -6.08 -9.61 42.76
C ALA A 193 -5.06 -10.43 43.50
N VAL A 194 -3.74 -10.30 43.19
CA VAL A 194 -2.69 -11.10 43.87
C VAL A 194 -2.54 -10.78 45.37
N ASN A 195 -2.93 -9.60 45.80
CA ASN A 195 -2.82 -9.23 47.23
C ASN A 195 -3.73 -10.05 48.14
N GLY A 196 -4.77 -10.69 47.60
CA GLY A 196 -5.64 -11.63 48.32
C GLY A 196 -5.35 -13.11 48.07
N ALA A 197 -4.26 -13.43 47.35
CA ALA A 197 -4.01 -14.81 46.88
C ALA A 197 -3.82 -15.84 48.04
N ASP A 198 -3.41 -15.41 49.21
CA ASP A 198 -3.27 -16.28 50.40
C ASP A 198 -4.62 -16.81 50.88
N GLU A 199 -5.72 -16.14 50.59
CA GLU A 199 -7.09 -16.49 51.04
C GLU A 199 -7.88 -17.26 49.95
N TRP A 200 -7.29 -17.56 48.79
CA TRP A 200 -7.96 -18.32 47.75
C TRP A 200 -8.22 -19.78 48.16
N ASN A 201 -9.50 -20.11 48.24
CA ASN A 201 -9.98 -21.42 48.73
C ASN A 201 -10.90 -22.15 47.75
N ASP A 202 -10.95 -21.69 46.49
CA ASP A 202 -11.79 -22.28 45.46
C ASP A 202 -11.37 -23.73 45.14
N PHE A 203 -10.06 -23.99 45.20
CA PHE A 203 -9.48 -25.29 44.91
C PHE A 203 -8.53 -25.75 46.05
N ASP A 204 -8.41 -27.04 46.15
CA ASP A 204 -7.48 -27.65 47.13
C ASP A 204 -6.04 -27.64 46.55
N GLU A 205 -5.92 -27.74 45.22
CA GLU A 205 -4.64 -27.69 44.53
C GLU A 205 -4.73 -26.89 43.22
N TYR A 206 -3.70 -26.10 42.95
CA TYR A 206 -3.47 -25.38 41.69
C TYR A 206 -2.24 -25.99 41.00
N ALA A 207 -2.45 -26.66 39.88
CA ALA A 207 -1.40 -27.27 39.07
C ALA A 207 -1.01 -26.28 37.93
N PHE A 208 0.16 -25.67 38.05
CA PHE A 208 0.70 -24.75 37.03
C PHE A 208 1.48 -25.52 35.99
N VAL A 209 1.01 -25.49 34.71
CA VAL A 209 1.53 -26.38 33.66
C VAL A 209 2.11 -25.59 32.51
N GLY A 210 3.40 -25.81 32.23
CA GLY A 210 4.09 -25.32 31.03
C GLY A 210 4.31 -23.83 30.99
N PHE A 211 4.54 -23.18 32.09
CA PHE A 211 5.00 -21.79 32.17
C PHE A 211 6.48 -21.69 31.81
N ASN A 212 6.92 -20.50 31.38
CA ASN A 212 8.31 -20.22 31.05
C ASN A 212 8.79 -18.93 31.75
N VAL A 213 8.42 -17.77 31.25
CA VAL A 213 8.76 -16.50 31.87
C VAL A 213 7.59 -16.05 32.72
N LEU A 214 7.87 -15.73 33.99
CA LEU A 214 6.87 -15.21 34.93
C LEU A 214 7.13 -13.74 35.17
N ASN A 215 6.06 -12.93 35.17
CA ASN A 215 6.11 -11.57 35.68
C ASN A 215 6.07 -11.58 37.22
N LYS A 216 6.33 -10.44 37.88
CA LYS A 216 6.40 -10.38 39.34
C LYS A 216 5.08 -10.69 40.05
N VAL A 217 3.96 -10.33 39.41
CA VAL A 217 2.64 -10.67 39.95
C VAL A 217 2.42 -12.17 39.94
N GLU A 218 2.80 -12.86 38.86
CA GLU A 218 2.73 -14.33 38.79
C GLU A 218 3.71 -15.00 39.75
N GLU A 219 4.96 -14.49 39.89
CA GLU A 219 5.90 -15.00 40.92
C GLU A 219 5.29 -14.89 42.33
N ARG A 220 4.66 -13.76 42.65
CA ARG A 220 3.99 -13.57 43.93
C ARG A 220 2.83 -14.54 44.13
N LEU A 221 2.01 -14.75 43.10
CA LEU A 221 0.92 -15.75 43.13
C LEU A 221 1.47 -17.15 43.43
N PHE A 222 2.53 -17.56 42.76
CA PHE A 222 3.16 -18.84 42.90
C PHE A 222 3.73 -19.00 44.33
N ASP A 223 4.37 -17.96 44.87
CA ASP A 223 4.87 -17.95 46.24
C ASP A 223 3.76 -18.11 47.28
N SER A 224 2.67 -17.32 47.13
CA SER A 224 1.52 -17.36 48.04
C SER A 224 0.90 -18.76 48.08
N LEU A 225 0.56 -19.32 46.93
CA LEU A 225 -0.07 -20.64 46.83
C LEU A 225 0.87 -21.77 47.21
N LYS A 226 2.19 -21.64 46.93
CA LYS A 226 3.18 -22.58 47.40
C LYS A 226 3.31 -22.56 48.94
N THR A 227 3.31 -21.36 49.53
CA THR A 227 3.39 -21.23 51.00
C THR A 227 2.13 -21.79 51.65
N ALA A 228 0.97 -21.65 51.02
CA ALA A 228 -0.28 -22.27 51.45
C ALA A 228 -0.32 -23.81 51.25
N GLY A 229 0.70 -24.42 50.63
CA GLY A 229 0.75 -25.83 50.31
C GLY A 229 -0.23 -26.27 49.22
N LYS A 230 -0.73 -25.32 48.39
CA LYS A 230 -1.76 -25.54 47.37
C LYS A 230 -1.22 -25.50 45.93
N ALA A 231 0.09 -25.33 45.70
CA ALA A 231 0.65 -25.20 44.38
C ALA A 231 1.48 -26.42 43.97
N ARG A 232 1.26 -26.87 42.75
CA ARG A 232 2.07 -27.91 42.08
C ARG A 232 2.57 -27.34 40.76
N PHE A 233 3.83 -27.63 40.39
CA PHE A 233 4.48 -27.02 39.22
C PHE A 233 4.95 -28.09 38.24
N TYR A 234 4.69 -27.87 36.96
CA TYR A 234 5.07 -28.72 35.83
C TYR A 234 5.78 -27.85 34.78
N TRP A 235 7.13 -27.95 34.78
CA TRP A 235 7.97 -27.23 33.83
C TRP A 235 8.34 -28.12 32.65
N ASP A 236 8.22 -27.59 31.42
CA ASP A 236 8.62 -28.27 30.19
C ASP A 236 9.94 -27.68 29.71
N TYR A 237 10.98 -28.49 29.65
CA TYR A 237 12.30 -28.09 29.17
C TYR A 237 13.06 -29.30 28.65
N ASP A 238 14.23 -29.07 28.02
CA ASP A 238 15.18 -30.12 27.67
C ASP A 238 16.58 -29.77 28.19
N ILE A 239 17.35 -30.78 28.56
CA ILE A 239 18.71 -30.62 29.10
C ILE A 239 19.60 -29.90 28.10
N TYR A 240 19.35 -30.09 26.77
CA TYR A 240 20.11 -29.45 25.70
C TYR A 240 20.09 -27.92 25.78
N TYR A 241 18.94 -27.34 25.98
CA TYR A 241 18.78 -25.87 25.95
C TYR A 241 18.56 -25.24 27.34
N LYS A 242 18.60 -26.02 28.39
CA LYS A 242 18.36 -25.54 29.76
C LYS A 242 19.32 -24.44 30.18
N ASP A 243 20.59 -24.54 29.79
CA ASP A 243 21.67 -23.64 30.25
C ASP A 243 22.00 -22.55 29.20
N ILE A 244 21.26 -22.45 28.10
CA ILE A 244 21.34 -21.36 27.14
C ILE A 244 20.18 -20.38 27.30
N GLU A 245 20.07 -19.35 26.41
CA GLU A 245 19.04 -18.32 26.49
C GLU A 245 17.61 -18.87 26.58
N ALA A 246 17.32 -19.97 25.88
CA ALA A 246 16.01 -20.61 25.88
C ALA A 246 15.57 -21.18 27.21
N GLY A 247 16.52 -21.65 28.04
CA GLY A 247 16.26 -22.26 29.36
C GLY A 247 16.51 -21.34 30.56
N ARG A 248 17.01 -20.14 30.34
CA ARG A 248 17.47 -19.18 31.38
C ARG A 248 16.48 -18.98 32.52
N TYR A 249 15.20 -18.75 32.20
CA TYR A 249 14.18 -18.52 33.24
C TYR A 249 13.75 -19.78 33.93
N ILE A 250 13.58 -20.87 33.21
CA ILE A 250 13.23 -22.18 33.80
C ILE A 250 14.32 -22.62 34.78
N SER A 251 15.60 -22.48 34.44
CA SER A 251 16.72 -22.79 35.33
C SER A 251 16.64 -21.99 36.63
N LYS A 252 16.27 -20.70 36.57
CA LYS A 252 16.06 -19.85 37.75
C LYS A 252 14.88 -20.32 38.62
N TYR A 253 13.81 -20.84 38.00
CA TYR A 253 12.58 -21.21 38.72
C TYR A 253 12.62 -22.61 39.30
N LEU A 254 13.39 -23.55 38.74
CA LEU A 254 13.44 -24.94 39.22
C LEU A 254 13.81 -25.09 40.70
N ASP A 255 14.71 -24.25 41.21
CA ASP A 255 15.08 -24.24 42.62
C ASP A 255 13.99 -23.66 43.52
N ARG A 256 13.31 -22.64 43.05
CA ARG A 256 12.25 -21.92 43.79
C ARG A 256 10.90 -22.63 43.72
N TYR A 257 10.58 -23.20 42.58
CA TYR A 257 9.34 -23.93 42.32
C TYR A 257 9.67 -25.33 41.80
N PRO A 258 9.89 -26.30 42.64
CA PRO A 258 10.31 -27.64 42.24
C PRO A 258 9.35 -28.32 41.27
N ASN A 259 9.90 -28.88 40.20
CA ASN A 259 9.13 -29.62 39.21
C ASN A 259 8.58 -30.93 39.80
N SER A 260 7.29 -31.20 39.58
CA SER A 260 6.64 -32.40 40.04
C SER A 260 7.04 -33.65 39.24
N LEU A 261 7.24 -33.50 37.92
CA LEU A 261 7.71 -34.58 37.07
C LEU A 261 9.18 -34.90 37.34
N LYS A 262 9.43 -36.21 37.62
CA LYS A 262 10.76 -36.74 37.87
C LYS A 262 11.08 -37.82 36.85
N GLY A 263 12.14 -37.66 36.09
CA GLY A 263 12.62 -38.64 35.11
C GLY A 263 13.54 -38.01 34.08
N LYS A 264 14.72 -38.58 33.88
CA LYS A 264 15.68 -38.05 32.90
C LYS A 264 15.15 -38.18 31.45
N ASP A 265 14.37 -39.20 31.19
CA ASP A 265 13.83 -39.49 29.83
C ASP A 265 12.80 -38.47 29.39
N ILE A 266 12.20 -37.72 30.32
CA ILE A 266 11.25 -36.64 30.01
C ILE A 266 11.95 -35.39 29.44
N TYR A 267 13.22 -35.17 29.87
CA TYR A 267 13.96 -33.93 29.66
C TYR A 267 15.22 -34.10 28.79
N ASN A 268 15.34 -35.21 28.04
CA ASN A 268 16.46 -35.48 27.13
C ASN A 268 15.92 -36.01 25.79
N ASN A 269 15.10 -35.20 25.11
CA ASN A 269 14.48 -35.62 23.86
C ASN A 269 15.10 -34.89 22.66
N PHE A 270 15.73 -33.74 22.90
CA PHE A 270 16.30 -32.96 21.81
C PHE A 270 17.38 -33.71 21.06
N GLN A 271 18.20 -34.48 21.76
CA GLN A 271 19.31 -35.26 21.20
C GLN A 271 18.89 -36.59 20.54
N ASN A 272 17.61 -36.99 20.58
CA ASN A 272 17.11 -38.14 19.86
C ASN A 272 17.25 -37.98 18.36
N ASP A 273 17.32 -39.08 17.62
CA ASP A 273 17.39 -39.03 16.13
C ASP A 273 16.23 -38.24 15.55
N LYS A 274 16.58 -37.28 14.69
CA LYS A 274 15.65 -36.37 14.03
C LYS A 274 16.02 -36.22 12.56
N GLU A 275 15.03 -36.17 11.70
CA GLU A 275 15.19 -35.72 10.33
C GLU A 275 14.99 -34.20 10.27
N ILE A 276 16.06 -33.46 10.02
CA ILE A 276 16.01 -32.00 9.97
C ILE A 276 16.37 -31.53 8.55
N VAL A 277 15.41 -30.86 7.89
CA VAL A 277 15.59 -30.31 6.55
C VAL A 277 15.43 -28.80 6.58
N CYS A 278 16.43 -28.08 6.08
CA CYS A 278 16.39 -26.63 5.94
C CYS A 278 16.29 -26.25 4.47
N ILE A 279 15.24 -25.54 4.08
CA ILE A 279 14.92 -25.25 2.69
C ILE A 279 14.92 -23.73 2.44
N SER A 280 15.79 -23.27 1.57
CA SER A 280 15.77 -21.88 1.09
C SER A 280 14.76 -21.69 -0.03
N SER A 281 14.08 -20.55 -0.05
CA SER A 281 13.16 -20.15 -1.13
C SER A 281 13.40 -18.71 -1.56
N SER A 282 13.10 -18.40 -2.82
CA SER A 282 13.22 -17.03 -3.32
C SER A 282 12.05 -16.14 -2.94
N THR A 283 10.87 -16.71 -2.62
CA THR A 283 9.67 -15.97 -2.23
C THR A 283 8.87 -16.72 -1.16
N GLU A 284 8.10 -15.99 -0.36
CA GLU A 284 7.20 -16.56 0.63
C GLU A 284 6.06 -17.38 -0.01
N ASN A 285 5.55 -16.96 -1.17
CA ASN A 285 4.52 -17.71 -1.87
C ASN A 285 4.97 -19.13 -2.29
N MET A 286 6.26 -19.30 -2.64
CA MET A 286 6.81 -20.63 -2.90
C MET A 286 6.80 -21.50 -1.65
N GLN A 287 7.06 -20.92 -0.47
CA GLN A 287 6.97 -21.64 0.81
C GLN A 287 5.55 -22.11 1.07
N ALA A 288 4.55 -21.25 0.90
CA ALA A 288 3.16 -21.62 1.05
C ALA A 288 2.75 -22.76 0.12
N ARG A 289 3.16 -22.70 -1.15
CA ARG A 289 2.86 -23.75 -2.11
C ARG A 289 3.57 -25.09 -1.80
N TYR A 290 4.73 -25.07 -1.17
CA TYR A 290 5.43 -26.27 -0.77
C TYR A 290 4.67 -27.07 0.30
N VAL A 291 3.79 -26.45 1.05
CA VAL A 291 2.93 -27.12 2.07
C VAL A 291 2.20 -28.31 1.47
N ALA A 292 1.64 -28.16 0.25
CA ALA A 292 0.94 -29.25 -0.45
C ALA A 292 1.85 -30.46 -0.68
N THR A 293 3.07 -30.24 -1.15
CA THR A 293 4.04 -31.31 -1.38
C THR A 293 4.44 -31.97 -0.07
N TRP A 294 4.75 -31.15 0.93
CA TRP A 294 5.19 -31.62 2.25
C TRP A 294 4.11 -32.47 2.95
N LEU A 295 2.85 -32.07 2.89
CA LEU A 295 1.74 -32.83 3.48
C LEU A 295 1.48 -34.16 2.78
N LYS A 296 1.72 -34.27 1.47
CA LYS A 296 1.54 -35.51 0.70
C LYS A 296 2.64 -36.56 0.94
N GLU A 297 3.79 -36.10 1.45
CA GLU A 297 4.93 -36.99 1.73
C GLU A 297 4.85 -37.60 3.14
N ALA A 298 5.56 -38.71 3.37
CA ALA A 298 5.82 -39.32 4.67
C ALA A 298 4.60 -39.62 5.53
N ASN A 299 3.41 -39.78 4.93
CA ASN A 299 2.14 -40.07 5.63
C ASN A 299 1.79 -39.07 6.75
N ARG A 300 2.21 -37.82 6.62
CA ARG A 300 2.07 -36.75 7.64
C ARG A 300 0.63 -36.39 7.96
N VAL A 301 -0.31 -36.76 7.11
CA VAL A 301 -1.74 -36.47 7.25
C VAL A 301 -2.48 -37.57 8.04
N ALA A 302 -1.92 -38.77 8.15
CA ALA A 302 -2.60 -39.93 8.77
C ALA A 302 -2.97 -39.68 10.24
N ASP A 303 -2.14 -39.01 11.01
CA ASP A 303 -2.47 -38.44 12.33
C ASP A 303 -2.24 -36.91 12.28
N GLY A 304 -3.18 -36.18 11.69
CA GLY A 304 -3.05 -34.75 11.50
C GLY A 304 -2.83 -33.96 12.79
N ARG A 305 -3.27 -34.48 13.95
CA ARG A 305 -3.04 -33.82 15.26
C ARG A 305 -1.57 -33.80 15.68
N ARG A 306 -0.78 -34.71 15.12
CA ARG A 306 0.68 -34.81 15.37
C ARG A 306 1.48 -34.03 14.32
N THR A 307 0.80 -33.32 13.42
CA THR A 307 1.39 -32.56 12.33
C THR A 307 1.06 -31.08 12.46
N ALA A 308 2.11 -30.23 12.51
CA ALA A 308 1.98 -28.78 12.60
C ALA A 308 2.61 -28.06 11.41
N VAL A 309 1.88 -27.10 10.86
CA VAL A 309 2.37 -26.07 9.94
C VAL A 309 2.45 -24.77 10.72
N VAL A 310 3.65 -24.32 11.01
CA VAL A 310 3.91 -23.17 11.89
C VAL A 310 4.31 -21.96 11.06
N LEU A 311 3.61 -20.86 11.24
CA LEU A 311 3.81 -19.60 10.54
C LEU A 311 4.62 -18.64 11.43
N CYS A 312 5.87 -18.32 11.06
CA CYS A 312 6.62 -17.23 11.67
C CYS A 312 6.16 -15.87 11.18
N ASP A 313 5.57 -15.83 9.96
CA ASP A 313 4.88 -14.69 9.40
C ASP A 313 3.42 -15.08 9.12
N GLU A 314 2.50 -14.53 9.90
CA GLU A 314 1.07 -14.83 9.83
C GLU A 314 0.40 -14.31 8.54
N THR A 315 1.06 -13.42 7.80
CA THR A 315 0.57 -12.96 6.49
C THR A 315 0.49 -14.08 5.45
N LEU A 316 1.22 -15.18 5.68
CA LEU A 316 1.18 -16.38 4.84
C LEU A 316 -0.05 -17.28 5.08
N LEU A 317 -0.91 -16.94 6.02
CA LEU A 317 -2.05 -17.79 6.36
C LEU A 317 -2.93 -18.11 5.14
N LEU A 318 -3.36 -17.10 4.39
CA LEU A 318 -4.20 -17.31 3.20
C LEU A 318 -3.53 -18.12 2.10
N PRO A 319 -2.31 -17.78 1.65
CA PRO A 319 -1.59 -18.62 0.69
C PRO A 319 -1.42 -20.07 1.15
N VAL A 320 -1.24 -20.29 2.45
CA VAL A 320 -1.13 -21.65 3.04
C VAL A 320 -2.47 -22.38 2.99
N ILE A 321 -3.57 -21.75 3.42
CA ILE A 321 -4.91 -22.35 3.36
C ILE A 321 -5.25 -22.81 1.94
N HIS A 322 -5.02 -21.93 0.94
CA HIS A 322 -5.26 -22.26 -0.47
C HIS A 322 -4.27 -23.26 -1.08
N SER A 323 -3.22 -23.62 -0.35
CA SER A 323 -2.24 -24.61 -0.78
C SER A 323 -2.43 -25.95 -0.10
N ILE A 324 -3.32 -26.07 0.88
CA ILE A 324 -3.63 -27.36 1.51
C ILE A 324 -4.38 -28.23 0.49
N PRO A 325 -3.94 -29.49 0.28
CA PRO A 325 -4.60 -30.39 -0.66
C PRO A 325 -6.00 -30.79 -0.20
N ASP A 326 -6.92 -30.97 -1.14
CA ASP A 326 -8.32 -31.37 -0.86
C ASP A 326 -8.41 -32.73 -0.14
N GLU A 327 -7.37 -33.57 -0.27
CA GLU A 327 -7.28 -34.86 0.42
C GLU A 327 -7.12 -34.71 1.95
N VAL A 328 -6.75 -33.50 2.43
CA VAL A 328 -6.64 -33.19 3.86
C VAL A 328 -8.01 -32.73 4.36
N THR A 329 -8.80 -33.67 4.85
CA THR A 329 -10.20 -33.42 5.21
C THR A 329 -10.40 -32.56 6.47
N ASN A 330 -9.42 -32.57 7.37
CA ASN A 330 -9.52 -31.85 8.64
C ASN A 330 -8.28 -30.96 8.86
N VAL A 331 -8.50 -29.68 9.02
CA VAL A 331 -7.48 -28.68 9.31
C VAL A 331 -7.95 -27.79 10.45
N ASN A 332 -7.15 -27.66 11.48
CA ASN A 332 -7.41 -26.72 12.55
C ASN A 332 -6.52 -25.49 12.40
N ILE A 333 -7.13 -24.34 12.11
CA ILE A 333 -6.46 -23.07 11.94
C ILE A 333 -6.61 -22.27 13.22
N THR A 334 -5.50 -21.91 13.83
CA THR A 334 -5.50 -21.25 15.14
C THR A 334 -5.13 -19.77 15.06
N THR A 335 -4.46 -19.38 13.98
CA THR A 335 -4.18 -17.97 13.67
C THR A 335 -5.45 -17.32 13.18
N GLY A 336 -5.83 -16.17 13.75
CA GLY A 336 -7.02 -15.45 13.29
C GLY A 336 -6.83 -14.86 11.89
N TYR A 337 -7.92 -14.87 11.10
CA TYR A 337 -7.94 -14.20 9.80
C TYR A 337 -7.96 -12.67 10.01
N PRO A 338 -7.00 -11.90 9.46
CA PRO A 338 -6.99 -10.46 9.64
C PRO A 338 -8.22 -9.80 9.01
N LEU A 339 -8.99 -9.03 9.79
CA LEU A 339 -10.19 -8.34 9.28
C LEU A 339 -9.86 -7.41 8.10
N THR A 340 -8.63 -6.88 8.05
CA THR A 340 -8.15 -6.03 6.94
C THR A 340 -8.21 -6.71 5.57
N GLN A 341 -8.14 -8.04 5.52
CA GLN A 341 -8.18 -8.81 4.28
C GLN A 341 -9.61 -9.18 3.85
N ALA A 342 -10.59 -8.97 4.73
CA ALA A 342 -11.98 -9.20 4.38
C ALA A 342 -12.50 -8.09 3.46
N PRO A 343 -13.30 -8.42 2.40
CA PRO A 343 -13.83 -7.44 1.46
C PRO A 343 -14.60 -6.30 2.13
N ILE A 344 -15.29 -6.56 3.25
CA ILE A 344 -16.02 -5.52 4.00
C ILE A 344 -15.10 -4.40 4.50
N SER A 345 -13.84 -4.68 4.77
CA SER A 345 -12.88 -3.65 5.21
C SER A 345 -12.59 -2.64 4.11
N SER A 346 -12.47 -3.11 2.86
CA SER A 346 -12.29 -2.22 1.70
C SER A 346 -13.53 -1.34 1.47
N LEU A 347 -14.74 -1.89 1.64
CA LEU A 347 -15.97 -1.12 1.53
C LEU A 347 -16.05 -0.02 2.59
N VAL A 348 -15.82 -0.37 3.87
CA VAL A 348 -15.85 0.63 4.96
C VAL A 348 -14.81 1.74 4.73
N GLN A 349 -13.62 1.40 4.25
CA GLN A 349 -12.62 2.39 3.88
C GLN A 349 -13.10 3.30 2.75
N GLN A 350 -13.70 2.75 1.69
CA GLN A 350 -14.26 3.52 0.57
C GLN A 350 -15.40 4.42 1.02
N LEU A 351 -16.28 3.93 1.90
CA LEU A 351 -17.37 4.73 2.47
C LEU A 351 -16.86 5.93 3.27
N PHE A 352 -15.87 5.74 4.14
CA PHE A 352 -15.24 6.87 4.83
C PHE A 352 -14.56 7.84 3.86
N THR A 353 -13.90 7.32 2.83
CA THR A 353 -13.24 8.14 1.82
C THR A 353 -14.24 8.99 1.02
N LEU A 354 -15.45 8.47 0.75
CA LEU A 354 -16.52 9.23 0.14
C LEU A 354 -16.86 10.50 0.95
N PHE A 355 -16.92 10.41 2.28
CA PHE A 355 -17.25 11.53 3.14
C PHE A 355 -16.07 12.46 3.46
N THR A 356 -14.84 11.96 3.44
CA THR A 356 -13.63 12.75 3.75
C THR A 356 -13.05 13.46 2.54
N ILE A 357 -12.90 12.75 1.43
CA ILE A 357 -12.25 13.22 0.20
C ILE A 357 -13.28 13.37 -0.94
N GLY A 358 -14.19 12.41 -1.08
CA GLY A 358 -15.12 12.34 -2.21
C GLY A 358 -16.24 13.38 -2.18
N ARG A 359 -16.39 14.16 -1.11
CA ARG A 359 -17.39 15.23 -0.98
C ARG A 359 -16.75 16.60 -1.12
N ASN A 360 -17.24 17.39 -2.05
CA ASN A 360 -16.83 18.78 -2.19
C ASN A 360 -17.40 19.61 -1.02
N ARG A 361 -16.52 20.19 -0.20
CA ARG A 361 -16.90 20.97 1.00
C ARG A 361 -17.76 22.20 0.67
N ASN A 362 -17.55 22.83 -0.48
CA ASN A 362 -18.24 24.07 -0.86
C ASN A 362 -19.61 23.84 -1.50
N SER A 363 -19.75 22.78 -2.33
CA SER A 363 -21.02 22.48 -3.02
C SER A 363 -21.85 21.40 -2.33
N GLY A 364 -21.28 20.68 -1.37
CA GLY A 364 -21.95 19.54 -0.72
C GLY A 364 -22.10 18.31 -1.61
N ARG A 365 -21.70 18.38 -2.88
CA ARG A 365 -21.88 17.28 -3.87
C ARG A 365 -20.80 16.24 -3.73
N PHE A 366 -21.17 14.99 -4.00
CA PHE A 366 -20.24 13.86 -4.04
C PHE A 366 -19.64 13.69 -5.44
N SER A 367 -18.36 13.34 -5.50
CA SER A 367 -17.65 13.04 -6.75
C SER A 367 -18.21 11.75 -7.39
N LYS A 368 -18.51 11.81 -8.68
CA LYS A 368 -19.01 10.66 -9.47
C LYS A 368 -18.03 9.48 -9.42
N ARG A 369 -16.72 9.76 -9.42
CA ARG A 369 -15.66 8.74 -9.37
C ARG A 369 -15.81 7.87 -8.11
N TRP A 370 -15.90 8.50 -6.93
CA TRP A 370 -16.01 7.77 -5.66
C TRP A 370 -17.33 7.01 -5.53
N ILE A 371 -18.42 7.57 -6.05
CA ILE A 371 -19.70 6.84 -6.12
C ILE A 371 -19.56 5.60 -7.00
N MET A 372 -18.92 5.71 -8.19
CA MET A 372 -18.70 4.58 -9.07
C MET A 372 -17.78 3.51 -8.47
N THR A 373 -16.73 3.94 -7.74
CA THR A 373 -15.86 3.00 -7.01
C THR A 373 -16.65 2.18 -5.99
N ILE A 374 -17.55 2.80 -5.23
CA ILE A 374 -18.42 2.11 -4.28
C ILE A 374 -19.42 1.22 -5.02
N LYS A 375 -20.04 1.70 -6.11
CA LYS A 375 -21.00 0.92 -6.91
C LYS A 375 -20.39 -0.36 -7.46
N ASN A 376 -19.11 -0.32 -7.86
CA ASN A 376 -18.39 -1.48 -8.39
C ASN A 376 -17.86 -2.43 -7.30
N HIS A 377 -18.12 -2.16 -6.03
CA HIS A 377 -17.71 -3.06 -4.95
C HIS A 377 -18.64 -4.28 -4.87
N PRO A 378 -18.12 -5.52 -4.68
CA PRO A 378 -18.95 -6.75 -4.70
C PRO A 378 -20.15 -6.73 -3.76
N TYR A 379 -20.05 -6.07 -2.60
CA TYR A 379 -21.18 -5.92 -1.66
C TYR A 379 -22.19 -4.83 -2.05
N MET A 380 -21.90 -4.04 -3.08
CA MET A 380 -22.75 -2.92 -3.51
C MET A 380 -23.36 -3.14 -4.90
N ASP A 381 -23.10 -4.30 -5.50
CA ASP A 381 -23.67 -4.67 -6.81
C ASP A 381 -25.19 -4.69 -6.74
N GLU A 382 -25.87 -4.07 -7.73
CA GLU A 382 -27.32 -3.92 -7.81
C GLU A 382 -28.02 -3.23 -6.61
N ARG A 383 -27.27 -2.54 -5.71
CA ARG A 383 -27.81 -1.88 -4.50
C ARG A 383 -27.89 -0.35 -4.65
N GLU A 384 -28.66 0.12 -5.62
CA GLU A 384 -28.85 1.57 -5.85
C GLU A 384 -29.58 2.28 -4.69
N ASP A 385 -30.37 1.57 -3.90
CA ASP A 385 -31.04 2.06 -2.70
C ASP A 385 -30.05 2.47 -1.60
N LEU A 386 -28.99 1.68 -1.38
CA LEU A 386 -27.93 2.02 -0.41
C LEU A 386 -27.10 3.21 -0.90
N ILE A 387 -26.81 3.27 -2.18
CA ILE A 387 -26.06 4.38 -2.78
C ILE A 387 -26.87 5.69 -2.65
N SER A 388 -28.18 5.62 -2.90
CA SER A 388 -29.06 6.79 -2.73
C SER A 388 -29.10 7.25 -1.29
N LYS A 389 -29.16 6.35 -0.29
CA LYS A 389 -29.08 6.70 1.13
C LYS A 389 -27.78 7.41 1.51
N LEU A 390 -26.64 7.00 0.92
CA LEU A 390 -25.33 7.59 1.16
C LEU A 390 -25.21 9.00 0.58
N THR A 391 -25.93 9.32 -0.48
CA THR A 391 -25.78 10.56 -1.25
C THR A 391 -26.85 11.60 -0.96
N VAL A 392 -27.87 11.30 -0.14
CA VAL A 392 -28.87 12.27 0.31
C VAL A 392 -28.22 13.33 1.20
N GLU A 393 -28.61 14.58 1.01
CA GLU A 393 -28.21 15.68 1.89
C GLU A 393 -28.73 15.45 3.32
N GLN A 394 -27.84 15.00 4.19
CA GLN A 394 -28.08 14.81 5.62
C GLN A 394 -27.13 15.70 6.42
N ASP A 395 -27.46 15.90 7.67
CA ASP A 395 -26.60 16.60 8.63
C ASP A 395 -25.34 15.74 8.88
N ILE A 396 -24.21 16.12 8.27
CA ILE A 396 -23.00 15.31 8.18
C ILE A 396 -22.12 15.59 9.40
N THR A 397 -22.57 15.08 10.54
CA THR A 397 -21.72 14.98 11.73
C THR A 397 -20.90 13.67 11.68
N PRO A 398 -19.71 13.62 12.30
CA PRO A 398 -18.91 12.39 12.35
C PRO A 398 -19.71 11.21 12.91
N GLN A 399 -20.55 11.44 13.90
CA GLN A 399 -21.42 10.43 14.50
C GLN A 399 -22.46 9.91 13.49
N ASN A 400 -23.13 10.80 12.73
CA ASN A 400 -24.10 10.39 11.73
C ASN A 400 -23.46 9.61 10.56
N ILE A 401 -22.25 9.99 10.15
CA ILE A 401 -21.48 9.25 9.15
C ILE A 401 -21.20 7.83 9.64
N LEU A 402 -20.72 7.68 10.87
CA LEU A 402 -20.45 6.37 11.46
C LEU A 402 -21.70 5.50 11.53
N LEU A 403 -22.83 6.07 11.98
CA LEU A 403 -24.10 5.37 12.05
C LEU A 403 -24.58 4.96 10.66
N LEU A 404 -24.45 5.82 9.67
CA LEU A 404 -24.82 5.51 8.27
C LEU A 404 -23.97 4.37 7.70
N ILE A 405 -22.64 4.39 7.92
CA ILE A 405 -21.75 3.31 7.50
C ILE A 405 -22.11 2.00 8.23
N ARG A 406 -22.38 2.05 9.52
CA ARG A 406 -22.84 0.91 10.31
C ARG A 406 -24.14 0.32 9.75
N ASP A 407 -25.12 1.15 9.43
CA ASP A 407 -26.41 0.72 8.89
C ASP A 407 -26.28 0.07 7.50
N VAL A 408 -25.34 0.55 6.68
CA VAL A 408 -24.98 -0.11 5.41
C VAL A 408 -24.38 -1.50 5.67
N VAL A 409 -23.42 -1.62 6.62
CA VAL A 409 -22.83 -2.90 7.00
C VAL A 409 -23.88 -3.84 7.58
N GLU A 410 -24.82 -3.34 8.41
CA GLU A 410 -25.93 -4.12 8.97
C GLU A 410 -26.84 -4.66 7.86
N THR A 411 -27.22 -3.84 6.89
CA THR A 411 -28.03 -4.26 5.75
C THR A 411 -27.34 -5.36 4.95
N ILE A 412 -26.05 -5.18 4.65
CA ILE A 412 -25.25 -6.19 3.94
C ILE A 412 -25.15 -7.48 4.77
N ALA A 413 -24.93 -7.38 6.08
CA ALA A 413 -24.85 -8.54 6.96
C ALA A 413 -26.16 -9.32 7.03
N HIS A 414 -27.29 -8.62 7.07
CA HIS A 414 -28.61 -9.24 7.09
C HIS A 414 -28.90 -10.03 5.79
N ASP A 415 -28.50 -9.48 4.65
CA ASP A 415 -28.73 -10.13 3.35
C ASP A 415 -27.81 -11.34 3.13
N ASN A 416 -26.63 -11.35 3.76
CA ASN A 416 -25.65 -12.45 3.67
C ASN A 416 -25.70 -13.41 4.89
N ILE A 417 -26.71 -13.35 5.73
CA ILE A 417 -26.79 -14.18 6.95
C ILE A 417 -26.84 -15.70 6.66
N ASN A 418 -27.30 -16.06 5.47
CA ASN A 418 -27.39 -17.45 5.00
C ASN A 418 -26.28 -17.80 4.00
N ASP A 419 -25.22 -16.99 3.92
CA ASP A 419 -24.07 -17.31 3.06
C ASP A 419 -23.43 -18.63 3.50
N GLU A 420 -23.05 -19.44 2.52
CA GLU A 420 -22.37 -20.73 2.78
C GLU A 420 -20.94 -20.54 3.31
N ASP A 421 -20.35 -19.36 3.12
CA ASP A 421 -19.02 -19.04 3.64
C ASP A 421 -19.07 -18.45 5.06
N PRO A 422 -18.73 -19.24 6.10
CA PRO A 422 -18.72 -18.75 7.47
C PRO A 422 -17.76 -17.58 7.71
N LEU A 423 -16.71 -17.45 6.91
CA LEU A 423 -15.73 -16.36 7.04
C LEU A 423 -16.35 -15.03 6.62
N THR A 424 -17.15 -15.04 5.56
CA THR A 424 -17.90 -13.84 5.12
C THR A 424 -18.86 -13.39 6.22
N VAL A 425 -19.68 -14.29 6.76
CA VAL A 425 -20.66 -13.97 7.83
C VAL A 425 -19.96 -13.42 9.07
N GLU A 426 -18.89 -14.09 9.54
CA GLU A 426 -18.17 -13.66 10.73
C GLU A 426 -17.43 -12.32 10.50
N SER A 427 -16.91 -12.06 9.29
CA SER A 427 -16.26 -10.80 8.95
C SER A 427 -17.24 -9.62 9.02
N LEU A 428 -18.45 -9.80 8.51
CA LEU A 428 -19.52 -8.81 8.59
C LEU A 428 -19.95 -8.56 10.03
N PHE A 429 -20.12 -9.62 10.82
CA PHE A 429 -20.46 -9.53 12.24
C PHE A 429 -19.38 -8.79 13.04
N ARG A 430 -18.11 -9.09 12.81
CA ARG A 430 -16.97 -8.41 13.48
C ARG A 430 -16.89 -6.94 13.11
N MET A 431 -17.08 -6.62 11.84
CA MET A 431 -17.10 -5.23 11.37
C MET A 431 -18.27 -4.46 12.01
N TYR A 432 -19.47 -5.01 12.00
CA TYR A 432 -20.63 -4.41 12.63
C TYR A 432 -20.40 -4.17 14.13
N THR A 433 -19.89 -5.17 14.84
CA THR A 433 -19.58 -5.07 16.28
C THR A 433 -18.54 -3.97 16.56
N LEU A 434 -17.51 -3.86 15.72
CA LEU A 434 -16.49 -2.82 15.84
C LEU A 434 -17.06 -1.42 15.67
N LEU A 435 -17.87 -1.22 14.61
CA LEU A 435 -18.52 0.08 14.36
C LEU A 435 -19.49 0.46 15.47
N ASN A 436 -20.30 -0.48 15.98
CA ASN A 436 -21.17 -0.24 17.13
C ASN A 436 -20.40 0.19 18.37
N ARG A 437 -19.30 -0.48 18.68
CA ARG A 437 -18.44 -0.16 19.82
C ARG A 437 -17.93 1.28 19.76
N ILE A 438 -17.47 1.72 18.57
CA ILE A 438 -17.01 3.10 18.38
C ILE A 438 -18.19 4.09 18.48
N ALA A 439 -19.35 3.73 17.93
CA ALA A 439 -20.56 4.54 18.04
C ALA A 439 -21.01 4.72 19.51
N ASP A 440 -20.98 3.67 20.33
CA ASP A 440 -21.28 3.73 21.75
C ASP A 440 -20.30 4.66 22.50
N LEU A 441 -19.01 4.60 22.19
CA LEU A 441 -18.02 5.50 22.79
C LEU A 441 -18.26 6.96 22.44
N MET A 442 -18.70 7.25 21.22
CA MET A 442 -19.10 8.60 20.80
C MET A 442 -20.39 9.04 21.51
N GLN A 443 -21.39 8.16 21.59
CA GLN A 443 -22.67 8.46 22.26
C GLN A 443 -22.48 8.71 23.77
N MET A 444 -21.60 7.96 24.42
CA MET A 444 -21.24 8.18 25.83
C MET A 444 -20.38 9.44 26.05
N GLY A 445 -20.01 10.16 24.99
CA GLY A 445 -19.11 11.31 25.05
C GLY A 445 -17.69 10.95 25.52
N ILE A 446 -17.31 9.68 25.43
CA ILE A 446 -15.95 9.20 25.74
C ILE A 446 -15.02 9.52 24.60
N LEU A 447 -15.49 9.36 23.34
CA LEU A 447 -14.78 9.67 22.12
C LEU A 447 -15.42 10.91 21.45
N ASP A 448 -14.60 11.94 21.22
CA ASP A 448 -14.93 13.11 20.40
C ASP A 448 -13.87 13.23 19.29
N ALA A 449 -14.29 13.11 18.03
CA ALA A 449 -13.39 13.07 16.89
C ALA A 449 -14.08 13.65 15.65
N ASP A 450 -13.32 14.35 14.81
CA ASP A 450 -13.78 14.76 13.49
C ASP A 450 -13.78 13.56 12.51
N THR A 451 -14.36 13.71 11.32
CA THR A 451 -14.51 12.61 10.37
C THR A 451 -13.18 12.00 9.93
N PRO A 452 -12.13 12.76 9.58
CA PRO A 452 -10.82 12.20 9.23
C PRO A 452 -10.17 11.44 10.41
N THR A 453 -10.29 11.93 11.62
CA THR A 453 -9.80 11.28 12.83
C THR A 453 -10.55 9.97 13.07
N LEU A 454 -11.88 10.00 12.97
CA LEU A 454 -12.73 8.83 13.10
C LEU A 454 -12.38 7.75 12.06
N GLN A 455 -12.16 8.14 10.80
CA GLN A 455 -11.70 7.22 9.76
C GLN A 455 -10.39 6.54 10.16
N ARG A 456 -9.38 7.29 10.63
CA ARG A 456 -8.09 6.72 11.05
C ARG A 456 -8.24 5.75 12.22
N LEU A 457 -9.05 6.10 13.22
CA LEU A 457 -9.33 5.23 14.37
C LEU A 457 -10.03 3.93 13.96
N VAL A 458 -11.05 4.01 13.10
CA VAL A 458 -11.74 2.83 12.57
C VAL A 458 -10.77 1.92 11.80
N LEU A 459 -9.97 2.51 10.89
CA LEU A 459 -8.99 1.73 10.12
C LEU A 459 -7.91 1.11 11.02
N GLN A 460 -7.48 1.78 12.08
CA GLN A 460 -6.54 1.23 13.04
C GLN A 460 -7.17 0.07 13.83
N ALA A 461 -8.42 0.22 14.27
CA ALA A 461 -9.15 -0.83 14.95
C ALA A 461 -9.40 -2.05 14.03
N ILE A 462 -9.66 -1.84 12.74
CA ILE A 462 -9.75 -2.92 11.75
C ILE A 462 -8.40 -3.66 11.65
N ARG A 463 -7.27 -2.95 11.63
CA ARG A 463 -5.93 -3.57 11.57
C ARG A 463 -5.60 -4.43 12.77
N SER A 464 -6.08 -4.07 13.95
CA SER A 464 -5.85 -4.84 15.18
C SER A 464 -6.87 -5.96 15.41
N THR A 465 -7.89 -6.07 14.56
CA THR A 465 -8.96 -7.07 14.71
C THR A 465 -8.68 -8.28 13.83
N SER A 466 -8.78 -9.48 14.42
CA SER A 466 -8.73 -10.74 13.72
C SER A 466 -10.02 -11.54 13.92
N ILE A 467 -10.37 -12.33 12.92
CA ILE A 467 -11.54 -13.21 12.90
C ILE A 467 -11.07 -14.60 13.30
N PRO A 468 -11.54 -15.18 14.42
CA PRO A 468 -11.17 -16.55 14.78
C PRO A 468 -11.83 -17.54 13.81
N PHE A 469 -11.08 -18.55 13.38
CA PHE A 469 -11.67 -19.67 12.67
C PHE A 469 -12.41 -20.57 13.67
N HIS A 470 -13.66 -20.89 13.33
CA HIS A 470 -14.48 -21.84 14.09
C HIS A 470 -14.24 -23.25 13.53
N GLY A 471 -13.37 -24.00 14.18
CA GLY A 471 -13.09 -25.40 13.86
C GLY A 471 -13.15 -26.24 15.15
N GLU A 472 -13.24 -27.58 15.01
CA GLU A 472 -13.04 -28.45 16.17
C GLU A 472 -11.59 -28.39 16.62
N PRO A 473 -11.33 -27.90 17.84
CA PRO A 473 -9.97 -27.81 18.33
C PRO A 473 -9.34 -29.20 18.42
N ALA A 474 -8.04 -29.27 18.14
CA ALA A 474 -7.26 -30.52 18.21
C ALA A 474 -7.65 -31.62 17.20
N VAL A 475 -8.34 -31.31 16.10
CA VAL A 475 -8.67 -32.25 15.02
C VAL A 475 -7.90 -31.89 13.76
N GLY A 476 -7.32 -32.87 13.08
CA GLY A 476 -6.61 -32.71 11.81
C GLY A 476 -5.27 -31.98 11.89
N VAL A 477 -4.76 -31.56 10.75
CA VAL A 477 -3.48 -30.82 10.63
C VAL A 477 -3.60 -29.46 11.32
N GLN A 478 -2.60 -29.12 12.15
CA GLN A 478 -2.60 -27.90 12.93
C GLN A 478 -1.84 -26.78 12.18
N VAL A 479 -2.54 -25.74 11.75
CA VAL A 479 -1.94 -24.51 11.15
C VAL A 479 -1.97 -23.42 12.20
N MET A 480 -0.79 -22.95 12.62
CA MET A 480 -0.67 -22.05 13.79
C MET A 480 0.53 -21.12 13.71
N GLY A 481 0.47 -20.00 14.43
CA GLY A 481 1.64 -19.16 14.67
C GLY A 481 2.60 -19.79 15.69
N MET A 482 3.81 -19.26 15.78
CA MET A 482 4.84 -19.78 16.69
C MET A 482 4.39 -19.75 18.16
N LEU A 483 3.72 -18.70 18.59
CA LEU A 483 3.27 -18.55 19.98
C LEU A 483 2.09 -19.44 20.34
N GLU A 484 1.33 -19.94 19.37
CA GLU A 484 0.22 -20.87 19.58
C GLU A 484 0.70 -22.32 19.81
N THR A 485 1.97 -22.64 19.51
CA THR A 485 2.56 -23.96 19.74
C THR A 485 2.82 -24.27 21.21
N ARG A 486 2.54 -23.34 22.11
CA ARG A 486 2.78 -23.46 23.55
C ARG A 486 2.18 -24.73 24.13
N ASN A 487 3.01 -25.50 24.81
CA ASN A 487 2.66 -26.77 25.49
C ASN A 487 2.17 -27.89 24.56
N LEU A 488 2.27 -27.75 23.26
CA LEU A 488 1.87 -28.76 22.28
C LEU A 488 3.10 -29.44 21.69
N ASP A 489 3.03 -30.75 21.52
CA ASP A 489 4.08 -31.57 20.91
C ASP A 489 3.61 -32.20 19.62
N PHE A 490 4.45 -32.16 18.59
CA PHE A 490 4.17 -32.68 17.26
C PHE A 490 5.28 -33.63 16.81
N ASP A 491 4.92 -34.69 16.05
CA ASP A 491 5.91 -35.58 15.44
C ASP A 491 6.47 -34.95 14.13
N HIS A 492 5.62 -34.24 13.38
CA HIS A 492 5.95 -33.59 12.11
C HIS A 492 5.74 -32.08 12.23
N VAL A 493 6.79 -31.32 11.97
CA VAL A 493 6.78 -29.84 12.08
C VAL A 493 7.30 -29.23 10.80
N LEU A 494 6.48 -28.38 10.19
CA LEU A 494 6.86 -27.52 9.08
C LEU A 494 6.84 -26.06 9.57
N ILE A 495 7.97 -25.39 9.50
CA ILE A 495 8.07 -23.96 9.89
C ILE A 495 8.28 -23.13 8.64
N LEU A 496 7.43 -22.13 8.42
CA LEU A 496 7.47 -21.22 7.29
C LEU A 496 7.98 -19.85 7.71
N SER A 497 8.71 -19.19 6.83
CA SER A 497 9.30 -17.84 7.03
C SER A 497 10.19 -17.75 8.29
N ALA A 498 10.99 -18.77 8.53
CA ALA A 498 11.96 -18.80 9.64
C ALA A 498 13.15 -17.88 9.37
N ASN A 499 12.87 -16.60 9.14
CA ASN A 499 13.87 -15.57 8.89
C ASN A 499 14.17 -14.78 10.13
N GLU A 500 15.39 -14.24 10.19
CA GLU A 500 15.74 -13.22 11.19
C GLU A 500 14.80 -12.03 11.07
N GLY A 501 14.29 -11.55 12.20
CA GLY A 501 13.26 -10.52 12.23
C GLY A 501 11.81 -11.04 12.26
N ASN A 502 11.53 -12.25 11.77
CA ASN A 502 10.27 -12.96 11.95
C ASN A 502 10.35 -13.85 13.21
N ILE A 503 11.49 -14.48 13.43
CA ILE A 503 11.79 -15.23 14.64
C ILE A 503 13.27 -15.07 15.03
N PRO A 504 13.57 -14.40 16.16
CA PRO A 504 12.62 -13.63 16.98
C PRO A 504 11.99 -12.51 16.17
N LYS A 505 10.70 -12.22 16.43
CA LYS A 505 10.03 -11.08 15.80
C LYS A 505 10.79 -9.83 16.19
N GLY A 506 11.11 -9.01 15.20
CA GLY A 506 11.88 -7.78 15.41
C GLY A 506 11.27 -6.95 16.54
N THR A 507 12.02 -6.74 17.59
CA THR A 507 11.57 -6.02 18.78
C THR A 507 11.83 -4.54 18.62
N THR A 508 11.10 -3.86 17.78
CA THR A 508 10.90 -2.42 17.89
C THR A 508 9.86 -2.15 18.97
N ASP A 509 10.21 -2.46 20.21
CA ASP A 509 9.37 -2.10 21.33
C ASP A 509 9.46 -0.61 21.56
N ILE A 510 8.48 0.08 21.02
CA ILE A 510 8.24 1.48 21.35
C ILE A 510 7.80 1.50 22.82
N SER A 511 8.61 2.09 23.69
CA SER A 511 8.31 2.31 25.10
C SER A 511 8.84 3.67 25.50
N PHE A 512 8.11 4.36 26.37
CA PHE A 512 8.62 5.60 26.96
C PHE A 512 9.67 5.34 28.06
N ILE A 513 9.68 4.14 28.66
CA ILE A 513 10.59 3.79 29.73
C ILE A 513 11.89 3.26 29.12
N PRO A 514 13.04 3.93 29.35
CA PRO A 514 14.35 3.49 28.84
C PRO A 514 14.72 2.07 29.30
N TYR A 515 15.46 1.36 28.44
CA TYR A 515 15.87 -0.04 28.69
C TYR A 515 16.53 -0.23 30.06
N ASN A 516 17.43 0.68 30.47
CA ASN A 516 18.15 0.57 31.76
C ASN A 516 17.19 0.71 32.96
N VAL A 517 16.18 1.58 32.86
CA VAL A 517 15.13 1.72 33.87
C VAL A 517 14.24 0.49 33.88
N ARG A 518 13.82 -0.03 32.73
CA ARG A 518 13.05 -1.28 32.61
C ARG A 518 13.80 -2.43 33.31
N LYS A 519 15.10 -2.56 33.04
CA LYS A 519 15.95 -3.59 33.67
C LYS A 519 16.11 -3.41 35.17
N ALA A 520 16.25 -2.18 35.66
CA ALA A 520 16.42 -1.88 37.07
C ALA A 520 15.18 -2.20 37.93
N TYR A 521 13.98 -2.11 37.32
CA TYR A 521 12.72 -2.39 37.99
C TYR A 521 12.06 -3.71 37.56
N ASP A 522 12.81 -4.61 36.94
CA ASP A 522 12.34 -5.91 36.44
C ASP A 522 11.10 -5.81 35.50
N LEU A 523 10.99 -4.71 34.73
CA LEU A 523 9.97 -4.56 33.68
C LEU A 523 10.35 -5.45 32.48
N THR A 524 9.39 -5.79 31.64
CA THR A 524 9.63 -6.55 30.41
C THR A 524 10.63 -5.84 29.51
N THR A 525 11.71 -6.48 29.11
CA THR A 525 12.74 -5.97 28.20
C THR A 525 12.74 -6.75 26.89
N THR A 526 13.45 -6.24 25.88
CA THR A 526 13.67 -6.94 24.61
C THR A 526 14.35 -8.30 24.81
N ASP A 527 15.23 -8.43 25.82
CA ASP A 527 15.88 -9.70 26.16
C ASP A 527 14.85 -10.75 26.58
N HIS A 528 13.88 -10.37 27.44
CA HIS A 528 12.79 -11.28 27.84
C HIS A 528 12.02 -11.82 26.62
N LYS A 529 11.72 -10.97 25.65
CA LYS A 529 11.01 -11.37 24.43
C LYS A 529 11.85 -12.31 23.57
N THR A 530 13.12 -12.00 23.39
CA THR A 530 14.05 -12.86 22.63
C THR A 530 14.15 -14.24 23.29
N ASP A 531 14.32 -14.30 24.62
CA ASP A 531 14.40 -15.58 25.38
C ASP A 531 13.08 -16.37 25.29
N ILE A 532 11.92 -15.72 25.28
CA ILE A 532 10.63 -16.36 25.09
C ILE A 532 10.55 -17.01 23.69
N TYR A 533 10.95 -16.31 22.62
CA TYR A 533 10.97 -16.88 21.28
C TYR A 533 11.97 -18.02 21.14
N ALA A 534 13.15 -17.91 21.77
CA ALA A 534 14.12 -18.98 21.83
C ALA A 534 13.52 -20.24 22.48
N TYR A 535 12.90 -20.10 23.67
CA TYR A 535 12.27 -21.20 24.36
C TYR A 535 11.20 -21.89 23.50
N TYR A 536 10.26 -21.15 22.89
CA TYR A 536 9.21 -21.78 22.10
C TYR A 536 9.75 -22.46 20.85
N PHE A 537 10.78 -21.92 20.23
CA PHE A 537 11.42 -22.53 19.09
C PHE A 537 12.09 -23.87 19.46
N TYR A 538 12.94 -23.89 20.47
CA TYR A 538 13.60 -25.12 20.91
C TYR A 538 12.62 -26.13 21.47
N ARG A 539 11.65 -25.69 22.25
CA ARG A 539 10.61 -26.52 22.83
C ARG A 539 9.74 -27.18 21.76
N LEU A 540 9.38 -26.50 20.70
CA LEU A 540 8.63 -27.05 19.57
C LEU A 540 9.40 -28.21 18.92
N LEU A 541 10.71 -28.09 18.79
CA LEU A 541 11.57 -29.07 18.12
C LEU A 541 12.01 -30.21 19.02
N GLN A 542 11.96 -30.06 20.35
CA GLN A 542 12.56 -31.05 21.28
C GLN A 542 12.00 -32.47 21.10
N ARG A 543 10.69 -32.63 20.87
CA ARG A 543 10.04 -33.95 20.71
C ARG A 543 9.66 -34.25 19.25
N ALA A 544 9.88 -33.36 18.33
CA ALA A 544 9.61 -33.62 16.93
C ALA A 544 10.62 -34.58 16.30
N LYS A 545 10.18 -35.42 15.40
CA LYS A 545 11.01 -36.41 14.67
C LYS A 545 11.39 -35.91 13.27
N ASP A 546 10.43 -35.28 12.60
CA ASP A 546 10.55 -34.80 11.25
C ASP A 546 10.30 -33.28 11.28
N ILE A 547 11.36 -32.54 10.95
CA ILE A 547 11.42 -31.10 11.06
C ILE A 547 11.82 -30.52 9.72
N THR A 548 10.98 -29.72 9.12
CA THR A 548 11.27 -28.99 7.90
C THR A 548 11.15 -27.50 8.16
N VAL A 549 12.20 -26.75 7.88
CA VAL A 549 12.29 -25.30 8.11
C VAL A 549 12.49 -24.58 6.79
N LEU A 550 11.56 -23.69 6.41
CA LEU A 550 11.68 -22.86 5.23
C LEU A 550 11.99 -21.42 5.58
N TYR A 551 12.85 -20.80 4.77
CA TYR A 551 13.21 -19.40 4.92
C TYR A 551 13.37 -18.73 3.54
N SER A 552 13.14 -17.42 3.49
CA SER A 552 13.30 -16.63 2.27
C SER A 552 14.74 -16.14 2.13
N THR A 553 15.26 -16.18 0.89
CA THR A 553 16.56 -15.61 0.52
C THR A 553 16.41 -14.41 -0.41
N SER A 554 15.22 -13.79 -0.45
CA SER A 554 14.95 -12.62 -1.29
C SER A 554 15.90 -11.47 -0.95
N THR A 555 16.48 -10.87 -1.99
CA THR A 555 17.31 -9.66 -1.88
C THR A 555 16.53 -8.38 -2.17
N GLN A 556 15.22 -8.48 -2.43
CA GLN A 556 14.36 -7.31 -2.65
C GLN A 556 13.92 -6.73 -1.30
N GLY A 557 14.24 -5.46 -1.07
CA GLY A 557 13.93 -4.72 0.15
C GLY A 557 15.18 -4.25 0.91
N VAL A 558 14.96 -3.52 2.01
CA VAL A 558 16.04 -3.04 2.88
C VAL A 558 16.53 -4.21 3.76
N GLY A 559 17.68 -4.79 3.43
CA GLY A 559 18.33 -5.88 4.13
C GLY A 559 18.14 -7.25 3.47
N ALA A 560 19.20 -8.07 3.45
CA ALA A 560 19.13 -9.45 3.02
C ALA A 560 18.33 -10.27 4.05
N LYS A 561 17.37 -11.06 3.59
CA LYS A 561 16.63 -11.98 4.47
C LYS A 561 17.52 -13.20 4.77
N GLU A 562 17.85 -13.37 6.04
CA GLU A 562 18.70 -14.47 6.52
C GLU A 562 17.88 -15.50 7.29
N LEU A 563 18.42 -16.71 7.39
CA LEU A 563 17.89 -17.76 8.26
C LEU A 563 17.96 -17.31 9.72
N CYS A 564 16.93 -17.60 10.51
CA CYS A 564 16.86 -17.20 11.89
C CYS A 564 18.03 -17.75 12.74
N ARG A 565 18.48 -16.97 13.73
CA ARG A 565 19.63 -17.29 14.59
C ARG A 565 19.49 -18.63 15.32
N TYR A 566 18.30 -19.00 15.76
CA TYR A 566 18.07 -20.25 16.48
C TYR A 566 18.31 -21.49 15.59
N MET A 567 17.89 -21.42 14.34
CA MET A 567 18.18 -22.51 13.39
C MET A 567 19.66 -22.56 13.02
N GLN A 568 20.35 -21.41 12.94
CA GLN A 568 21.80 -21.35 12.74
C GLN A 568 22.54 -21.98 13.92
N GLN A 569 22.11 -21.72 15.17
CA GLN A 569 22.65 -22.37 16.36
C GLN A 569 22.50 -23.91 16.31
N ILE A 570 21.30 -24.38 15.92
CA ILE A 570 21.08 -25.85 15.77
C ILE A 570 22.04 -26.43 14.73
N ILE A 571 22.22 -25.78 13.59
CA ILE A 571 23.13 -26.26 12.54
C ILE A 571 24.58 -26.38 13.03
N VAL A 572 25.02 -25.47 13.90
CA VAL A 572 26.42 -25.38 14.33
C VAL A 572 26.68 -26.19 15.62
N GLU A 573 25.73 -26.16 16.57
CA GLU A 573 25.98 -26.58 17.93
C GLU A 573 25.27 -27.89 18.32
N SER A 574 24.18 -28.28 17.62
CA SER A 574 23.37 -29.44 18.10
C SER A 574 23.99 -30.83 17.85
N GLY A 575 24.88 -30.92 16.85
CA GLY A 575 25.38 -32.20 16.37
C GLY A 575 24.42 -33.02 15.52
N HIS A 576 23.22 -32.54 15.27
CA HIS A 576 22.29 -33.14 14.30
C HIS A 576 22.75 -32.94 12.86
N ASP A 577 22.49 -33.93 12.00
CA ASP A 577 22.68 -33.78 10.56
C ASP A 577 21.50 -32.98 9.97
N VAL A 578 21.80 -31.80 9.41
CA VAL A 578 20.82 -30.89 8.83
C VAL A 578 20.95 -30.87 7.31
N SER A 579 19.99 -31.49 6.63
CA SER A 579 19.92 -31.48 5.17
C SER A 579 19.52 -30.11 4.65
N ARG A 580 20.29 -29.57 3.69
CA ARG A 580 20.00 -28.25 3.08
C ARG A 580 19.51 -28.41 1.65
N LYS A 581 18.35 -27.83 1.36
CA LYS A 581 17.71 -27.86 0.03
C LYS A 581 17.36 -26.46 -0.42
N ALA A 582 17.06 -26.28 -1.71
CA ALA A 582 16.57 -25.01 -2.26
C ALA A 582 15.33 -25.27 -3.11
N LEU A 583 14.25 -24.54 -2.84
CA LEU A 583 13.09 -24.51 -3.73
C LEU A 583 13.46 -23.70 -4.98
N ARG A 584 13.28 -24.34 -6.13
CA ARG A 584 13.39 -23.66 -7.42
C ARG A 584 11.99 -23.63 -8.04
N ALA A 585 11.52 -22.45 -8.42
CA ALA A 585 10.38 -22.36 -9.32
C ALA A 585 10.75 -23.14 -10.57
N GLY A 586 9.92 -24.10 -10.98
CA GLY A 586 10.03 -24.67 -12.31
C GLY A 586 10.10 -23.49 -13.28
N SER A 587 11.03 -23.49 -14.20
CA SER A 587 10.99 -22.53 -15.29
C SER A 587 9.66 -22.78 -16.00
N LEU A 588 8.67 -21.92 -15.76
CA LEU A 588 7.66 -21.73 -16.78
C LEU A 588 8.47 -21.45 -18.04
N PRO A 589 8.21 -22.17 -19.16
CA PRO A 589 8.77 -21.73 -20.42
C PRO A 589 8.34 -20.26 -20.48
N MET A 590 9.31 -19.35 -20.35
CA MET A 590 9.06 -17.96 -20.71
C MET A 590 8.50 -18.09 -22.11
N SER A 591 7.23 -17.74 -22.29
CA SER A 591 6.69 -17.49 -23.60
C SER A 591 7.68 -16.48 -24.19
N ALA A 592 8.65 -17.02 -24.93
CA ALA A 592 9.59 -16.20 -25.65
C ALA A 592 8.71 -15.43 -26.62
N ASN A 593 8.76 -14.14 -26.52
CA ASN A 593 8.16 -13.14 -27.37
C ASN A 593 6.77 -12.68 -26.90
N ALA A 594 6.74 -11.43 -26.49
CA ALA A 594 5.51 -10.65 -26.53
C ALA A 594 4.93 -10.83 -27.94
N LEU A 595 3.82 -11.57 -28.02
CA LEU A 595 3.21 -11.96 -29.28
C LEU A 595 2.96 -10.71 -30.12
N GLU A 596 3.43 -10.72 -31.35
CA GLU A 596 3.10 -9.73 -32.36
C GLU A 596 1.59 -9.74 -32.58
N VAL A 597 1.01 -8.58 -32.82
CA VAL A 597 -0.41 -8.50 -33.18
C VAL A 597 -0.54 -8.46 -34.69
N VAL A 598 -1.02 -9.54 -35.25
CA VAL A 598 -1.28 -9.64 -36.70
C VAL A 598 -2.47 -8.75 -37.07
N LYS A 599 -2.33 -7.99 -38.14
CA LYS A 599 -3.40 -7.13 -38.66
C LYS A 599 -4.42 -7.96 -39.46
N ASP A 600 -5.22 -8.74 -38.73
CA ASP A 600 -6.32 -9.52 -39.31
C ASP A 600 -7.46 -8.60 -39.83
N SER A 601 -8.50 -9.20 -40.36
CA SER A 601 -9.66 -8.46 -40.91
C SER A 601 -10.34 -7.57 -39.87
N LYS A 602 -10.34 -7.97 -38.57
CA LYS A 602 -10.95 -7.19 -37.48
C LYS A 602 -10.09 -5.96 -37.15
N VAL A 603 -8.78 -6.17 -37.00
CA VAL A 603 -7.82 -5.08 -36.76
C VAL A 603 -7.81 -4.09 -37.90
N MET A 604 -7.84 -4.58 -39.15
CA MET A 604 -7.89 -3.73 -40.34
C MET A 604 -9.21 -2.94 -40.44
N ALA A 605 -10.35 -3.54 -40.04
CA ALA A 605 -11.62 -2.83 -40.02
C ALA A 605 -11.60 -1.68 -38.98
N ARG A 606 -10.99 -1.85 -37.84
CA ARG A 606 -10.80 -0.79 -36.82
C ARG A 606 -9.82 0.29 -37.29
N LEU A 607 -8.69 -0.11 -37.91
CA LEU A 607 -7.72 0.83 -38.47
C LEU A 607 -8.39 1.76 -39.52
N ARG A 608 -9.28 1.23 -40.36
CA ARG A 608 -10.01 2.05 -41.37
C ARG A 608 -11.03 3.02 -40.77
N GLN A 609 -11.41 2.84 -39.50
CA GLN A 609 -12.27 3.80 -38.78
C GLN A 609 -11.47 5.01 -38.24
N ILE A 610 -10.14 4.94 -38.23
CA ILE A 610 -9.29 6.05 -37.83
C ILE A 610 -9.32 7.12 -38.91
N THR A 611 -9.82 8.30 -38.58
CA THR A 611 -9.97 9.44 -39.49
C THR A 611 -8.81 10.41 -39.40
N ASP A 612 -8.10 10.41 -38.28
CA ASP A 612 -7.05 11.36 -37.97
C ASP A 612 -5.82 10.72 -37.29
N LEU A 613 -4.64 11.30 -37.54
CA LEU A 613 -3.38 10.96 -36.87
C LEU A 613 -2.68 12.22 -36.37
N SER A 614 -2.70 12.43 -35.06
CA SER A 614 -1.92 13.51 -34.44
C SER A 614 -0.43 13.15 -34.30
N PRO A 615 0.48 14.14 -34.16
CA PRO A 615 1.90 13.88 -33.90
C PRO A 615 2.15 12.95 -32.72
N THR A 616 1.36 13.10 -31.67
CA THR A 616 1.45 12.25 -30.46
C THR A 616 1.13 10.78 -30.78
N VAL A 617 0.11 10.54 -31.61
CA VAL A 617 -0.29 9.18 -32.01
C VAL A 617 0.78 8.55 -32.92
N ILE A 618 1.34 9.32 -33.85
CA ILE A 618 2.44 8.89 -34.73
C ILE A 618 3.67 8.56 -33.89
N ASN A 619 4.03 9.38 -32.91
CA ASN A 619 5.15 9.15 -32.00
C ASN A 619 4.96 7.90 -31.15
N ARG A 620 3.73 7.59 -30.72
CA ARG A 620 3.42 6.31 -30.03
C ARG A 620 3.72 5.12 -30.93
N TYR A 621 3.38 5.17 -32.21
CA TYR A 621 3.67 4.11 -33.16
C TYR A 621 5.19 3.94 -33.34
N ILE A 622 5.92 5.03 -33.55
CA ILE A 622 7.39 5.01 -33.68
C ILE A 622 8.04 4.45 -32.43
N ARG A 623 7.57 4.83 -31.25
CA ARG A 623 8.13 4.36 -29.96
C ARG A 623 7.85 2.90 -29.70
N CYS A 624 6.61 2.44 -29.91
CA CYS A 624 6.18 1.06 -29.76
C CYS A 624 4.88 0.82 -30.52
N GLN A 625 4.92 -0.02 -31.56
CA GLN A 625 3.76 -0.30 -32.41
C GLN A 625 2.60 -0.94 -31.60
N LYS A 626 2.89 -1.79 -30.58
CA LYS A 626 1.87 -2.34 -29.71
C LYS A 626 1.23 -1.29 -28.79
N GLN A 627 1.97 -0.27 -28.34
CA GLN A 627 1.39 0.85 -27.59
C GLN A 627 0.39 1.62 -28.43
N PHE A 628 0.71 1.88 -29.71
CA PHE A 628 -0.22 2.46 -30.68
C PHE A 628 -1.46 1.57 -30.86
N TYR A 629 -1.29 0.27 -31.02
CA TYR A 629 -2.39 -0.69 -31.18
C TYR A 629 -3.36 -0.62 -29.99
N TYR A 630 -2.87 -0.73 -28.77
CA TYR A 630 -3.74 -0.67 -27.59
C TYR A 630 -4.44 0.69 -27.45
N TYR A 631 -3.71 1.78 -27.67
CA TYR A 631 -4.26 3.12 -27.49
C TYR A 631 -5.23 3.53 -28.59
N LYS A 632 -4.83 3.44 -29.87
CA LYS A 632 -5.61 4.04 -30.99
C LYS A 632 -6.50 3.00 -31.66
N VAL A 633 -6.11 1.72 -31.75
CA VAL A 633 -6.88 0.69 -32.46
C VAL A 633 -7.86 -0.01 -31.51
N GLU A 634 -7.44 -0.40 -30.31
CA GLU A 634 -8.33 -0.98 -29.30
C GLU A 634 -9.06 0.06 -28.46
N GLY A 635 -8.57 1.31 -28.44
CA GLY A 635 -9.20 2.40 -27.70
C GLY A 635 -9.09 2.23 -26.18
N LEU A 636 -8.05 1.54 -25.69
CA LEU A 636 -7.82 1.38 -24.27
C LEU A 636 -7.33 2.72 -23.68
N GLU A 637 -8.09 3.27 -22.77
CA GLU A 637 -7.70 4.47 -22.04
C GLU A 637 -6.55 4.16 -21.09
N GLU A 638 -5.60 5.07 -20.96
CA GLU A 638 -4.56 4.99 -19.97
C GLU A 638 -5.21 5.21 -18.60
N TYR A 639 -5.08 4.24 -17.69
CA TYR A 639 -5.54 4.39 -16.33
C TYR A 639 -4.62 5.40 -15.63
N ASP A 640 -5.17 6.54 -15.28
CA ASP A 640 -4.45 7.60 -14.57
C ASP A 640 -4.60 7.33 -13.06
N ASP A 641 -3.59 6.69 -12.45
CA ASP A 641 -3.54 6.41 -11.01
C ASP A 641 -3.27 7.68 -10.17
N ASN A 642 -3.20 8.83 -10.85
CA ASN A 642 -2.91 10.08 -10.16
C ASN A 642 -4.14 10.50 -9.34
N ASP A 643 -3.93 10.61 -8.04
CA ASP A 643 -4.86 11.29 -7.14
C ASP A 643 -5.25 12.64 -7.76
N GLU A 644 -6.56 12.94 -7.81
CA GLU A 644 -7.12 14.21 -8.33
C GLU A 644 -6.50 15.46 -7.67
N ASP A 645 -5.71 15.28 -6.63
CA ASP A 645 -5.03 16.35 -5.88
C ASP A 645 -3.59 16.61 -6.35
N ILE A 646 -3.04 15.80 -7.29
CA ILE A 646 -1.68 15.98 -7.80
C ILE A 646 -1.74 16.64 -9.18
N ILE A 647 -1.34 17.92 -9.25
CA ILE A 647 -1.14 18.61 -10.52
C ILE A 647 0.11 18.02 -11.18
N ASP A 648 -0.10 17.10 -12.12
CA ASP A 648 0.96 16.49 -12.89
C ASP A 648 1.51 17.44 -13.98
N ASN A 649 2.56 17.03 -14.69
CA ASN A 649 3.16 17.83 -15.75
C ASN A 649 2.20 18.11 -16.92
N ARG A 650 1.19 17.26 -17.14
CA ARG A 650 0.19 17.40 -18.19
C ARG A 650 -0.83 18.49 -17.81
N ILE A 651 -1.36 18.42 -16.59
CA ILE A 651 -2.29 19.42 -16.04
C ILE A 651 -1.58 20.78 -15.97
N PHE A 652 -0.33 20.80 -15.51
CA PHE A 652 0.51 22.01 -15.52
C PHE A 652 0.63 22.61 -16.92
N GLY A 653 0.93 21.79 -17.93
CA GLY A 653 1.02 22.22 -19.33
C GLY A 653 -0.30 22.79 -19.83
N ASN A 654 -1.42 22.09 -19.62
CA ASN A 654 -2.75 22.54 -20.07
C ASN A 654 -3.13 23.89 -19.46
N ILE A 655 -2.89 24.08 -18.14
CA ILE A 655 -3.17 25.36 -17.47
C ILE A 655 -2.30 26.47 -18.05
N PHE A 656 -1.00 26.20 -18.30
CA PHE A 656 -0.10 27.19 -18.89
C PHE A 656 -0.56 27.60 -20.30
N HIS A 657 -0.88 26.65 -21.17
CA HIS A 657 -1.34 26.89 -22.54
C HIS A 657 -2.65 27.70 -22.57
N GLU A 658 -3.64 27.31 -21.76
CA GLU A 658 -4.91 28.04 -21.71
C GLU A 658 -4.74 29.44 -21.13
N ALA A 659 -3.92 29.61 -20.09
CA ALA A 659 -3.66 30.93 -19.53
C ALA A 659 -2.87 31.83 -20.52
N ALA A 660 -1.92 31.27 -21.27
CA ALA A 660 -1.24 31.98 -22.36
C ALA A 660 -2.23 32.38 -23.44
N GLN A 661 -3.11 31.50 -23.88
CA GLN A 661 -4.15 31.82 -24.86
C GLN A 661 -5.00 33.01 -24.38
N ARG A 662 -5.46 33.00 -23.11
CA ARG A 662 -6.29 34.08 -22.56
C ARG A 662 -5.57 35.45 -22.50
N ILE A 663 -4.25 35.47 -22.28
CA ILE A 663 -3.44 36.71 -22.25
C ILE A 663 -3.41 37.35 -23.64
N TYR A 664 -3.24 36.55 -24.70
CA TYR A 664 -3.10 37.01 -26.06
C TYR A 664 -4.43 37.06 -26.83
N ASP A 665 -5.53 36.66 -26.19
CA ASP A 665 -6.86 36.70 -26.81
C ASP A 665 -7.21 38.12 -27.25
N GLY A 666 -7.76 38.25 -28.48
CA GLY A 666 -8.06 39.52 -29.13
C GLY A 666 -6.86 40.24 -29.79
N MET A 667 -5.62 39.68 -29.68
CA MET A 667 -4.44 40.20 -30.40
C MET A 667 -4.13 39.38 -31.68
N VAL A 668 -4.85 38.31 -31.93
CA VAL A 668 -4.71 37.49 -33.15
C VAL A 668 -5.30 38.20 -34.35
N ASP A 669 -4.53 38.33 -35.45
CA ASP A 669 -5.00 38.80 -36.73
C ASP A 669 -4.82 37.70 -37.78
N ASP A 670 -5.83 36.85 -37.93
CA ASP A 670 -5.83 35.69 -38.84
C ASP A 670 -6.42 35.93 -40.21
N THR A 671 -7.07 37.10 -40.42
CA THR A 671 -7.82 37.42 -41.63
C THR A 671 -7.15 38.42 -42.55
N SER A 672 -6.34 39.35 -42.02
CA SER A 672 -5.69 40.40 -42.81
C SER A 672 -4.55 39.85 -43.67
N PRO A 673 -4.30 40.40 -44.88
CA PRO A 673 -3.07 40.12 -45.62
C PRO A 673 -1.85 40.44 -44.74
N ILE A 674 -0.74 39.72 -44.94
CA ILE A 674 0.45 39.86 -44.08
C ILE A 674 0.99 41.29 -44.04
N GLU A 675 0.91 42.00 -45.17
CA GLU A 675 1.36 43.40 -45.29
C GLU A 675 0.49 44.41 -44.53
N ALA A 676 -0.78 44.06 -44.28
CA ALA A 676 -1.77 44.88 -43.60
C ALA A 676 -2.12 44.40 -42.21
N ALA A 677 -1.49 43.32 -41.75
CA ALA A 677 -1.79 42.68 -40.46
C ALA A 677 -1.31 43.51 -39.28
N ARG A 678 -2.11 43.52 -38.21
CA ARG A 678 -1.82 44.31 -37.01
C ARG A 678 -0.67 43.70 -36.23
N PRO A 679 0.35 44.51 -35.88
CA PRO A 679 1.41 44.04 -34.98
C PRO A 679 0.84 43.79 -33.57
N LEU A 680 1.53 42.96 -32.81
CA LEU A 680 1.21 42.63 -31.42
C LEU A 680 1.13 43.90 -30.54
N GLU A 681 0.07 44.03 -29.76
CA GLU A 681 -0.19 45.21 -28.90
C GLU A 681 0.78 45.25 -27.68
N LYS A 682 1.98 45.75 -27.92
CA LYS A 682 3.04 45.79 -26.88
C LYS A 682 2.68 46.62 -25.66
N GLU A 683 1.92 47.71 -25.83
CA GLU A 683 1.47 48.53 -24.69
C GLU A 683 0.56 47.74 -23.73
N ARG A 684 -0.37 46.94 -24.25
CA ARG A 684 -1.23 46.06 -23.46
C ARG A 684 -0.46 44.95 -22.79
N LEU A 685 0.51 44.37 -23.45
CA LEU A 685 1.39 43.33 -22.84
C LEU A 685 2.28 43.93 -21.73
N ALA A 686 2.82 45.16 -21.96
CA ALA A 686 3.60 45.84 -20.95
C ALA A 686 2.74 46.15 -19.70
N ASP A 687 1.51 46.57 -19.86
CA ASP A 687 0.57 46.80 -18.75
C ASP A 687 0.25 45.52 -17.97
N ILE A 688 0.14 44.40 -18.66
CA ILE A 688 -0.04 43.07 -18.00
C ILE A 688 1.25 42.64 -17.30
N SER A 689 2.43 42.82 -17.88
CA SER A 689 3.71 42.43 -17.26
C SER A 689 4.07 43.31 -16.03
N MET A 690 3.67 44.57 -16.02
CA MET A 690 3.90 45.48 -14.89
C MET A 690 3.01 45.23 -13.69
N ASP A 691 1.87 44.57 -13.87
CA ASP A 691 0.90 44.25 -12.82
C ASP A 691 0.74 42.70 -12.67
N PRO A 692 1.54 42.05 -11.85
CA PRO A 692 1.46 40.60 -11.65
C PRO A 692 0.09 40.10 -11.21
N THR A 693 -0.72 40.93 -10.57
CA THR A 693 -2.07 40.54 -10.10
C THR A 693 -3.02 40.27 -11.28
N LYS A 694 -2.79 40.85 -12.44
CA LYS A 694 -3.54 40.56 -13.66
C LYS A 694 -3.26 39.13 -14.16
N ILE A 695 -2.00 38.71 -14.13
CA ILE A 695 -1.58 37.37 -14.53
C ILE A 695 -2.11 36.36 -13.51
N GLU A 696 -1.99 36.65 -12.20
CA GLU A 696 -2.51 35.79 -11.13
C GLU A 696 -4.01 35.54 -11.29
N ARG A 697 -4.79 36.56 -11.58
CA ARG A 697 -6.23 36.45 -11.83
C ARG A 697 -6.55 35.55 -13.02
N ILE A 698 -5.83 35.68 -14.13
CA ILE A 698 -6.01 34.82 -15.31
C ILE A 698 -5.69 33.34 -14.95
N VAL A 699 -4.63 33.13 -14.20
CA VAL A 699 -4.25 31.78 -13.75
C VAL A 699 -5.33 31.21 -12.83
N ASP A 700 -5.87 31.98 -11.88
CA ASP A 700 -6.95 31.55 -11.00
C ASP A 700 -8.23 31.21 -11.76
N GLU A 701 -8.58 32.02 -12.78
CA GLU A 701 -9.72 31.73 -13.65
C GLU A 701 -9.51 30.45 -14.46
N THR A 702 -8.27 30.17 -14.89
CA THR A 702 -7.92 28.96 -15.62
C THR A 702 -7.96 27.72 -14.73
N PHE A 703 -7.45 27.80 -13.47
CA PHE A 703 -7.58 26.73 -12.49
C PHE A 703 -9.03 26.35 -12.24
N LYS A 704 -9.92 27.35 -12.12
CA LYS A 704 -11.36 27.12 -11.97
C LYS A 704 -12.00 26.50 -13.21
N ALA A 705 -11.59 26.93 -14.41
CA ALA A 705 -12.10 26.40 -15.66
C ALA A 705 -11.71 24.92 -15.89
N GLN A 706 -10.54 24.54 -15.41
CA GLN A 706 -10.03 23.14 -15.47
C GLN A 706 -10.45 22.27 -14.28
N GLU A 707 -11.31 22.79 -13.39
CA GLU A 707 -11.79 22.10 -12.17
C GLU A 707 -10.65 21.60 -11.25
N VAL A 708 -9.47 22.21 -11.31
CA VAL A 708 -8.31 21.83 -10.49
C VAL A 708 -8.46 22.44 -9.10
N LYS A 709 -8.32 21.60 -8.06
CA LYS A 709 -8.35 22.05 -6.66
C LYS A 709 -7.16 22.93 -6.34
N ASP A 710 -7.39 24.10 -5.77
CA ASP A 710 -6.36 25.10 -5.47
C ASP A 710 -6.03 25.24 -3.97
N ASP A 711 -6.62 24.41 -3.12
CA ASP A 711 -6.52 24.48 -1.66
C ASP A 711 -5.19 23.93 -1.09
N SER A 712 -4.38 23.24 -1.90
CA SER A 712 -3.13 22.65 -1.43
C SER A 712 -1.96 23.63 -1.53
N GLY A 713 -1.00 23.56 -0.60
CA GLY A 713 0.22 24.35 -0.67
C GLY A 713 1.03 24.10 -1.97
N LEU A 714 0.95 22.89 -2.54
CA LEU A 714 1.56 22.54 -3.82
C LEU A 714 0.88 23.29 -4.98
N ALA A 715 -0.45 23.38 -5.01
CA ALA A 715 -1.19 24.12 -6.01
C ALA A 715 -0.82 25.60 -6.00
N GLN A 716 -0.64 26.21 -4.83
CA GLN A 716 -0.20 27.61 -4.70
C GLN A 716 1.22 27.82 -5.27
N ILE A 717 2.16 26.88 -5.01
CA ILE A 717 3.51 26.93 -5.59
C ILE A 717 3.43 26.82 -7.11
N ILE A 718 2.61 25.90 -7.65
CA ILE A 718 2.43 25.70 -9.08
C ILE A 718 1.84 26.95 -9.73
N LYS A 719 0.83 27.59 -9.13
CA LYS A 719 0.30 28.87 -9.60
C LYS A 719 1.39 29.93 -9.73
N GLN A 720 2.22 30.10 -8.72
CA GLN A 720 3.33 31.08 -8.75
C GLN A 720 4.36 30.75 -9.83
N VAL A 721 4.64 29.48 -10.09
CA VAL A 721 5.52 29.04 -11.18
C VAL A 721 4.90 29.38 -12.54
N ILE A 722 3.61 29.11 -12.75
CA ILE A 722 2.89 29.43 -13.98
C ILE A 722 2.87 30.96 -14.21
N VAL A 723 2.56 31.76 -13.19
CA VAL A 723 2.62 33.22 -13.24
C VAL A 723 4.02 33.70 -13.69
N THR A 724 5.07 33.11 -13.10
CA THR A 724 6.44 33.42 -13.47
C THR A 724 6.75 33.07 -14.93
N TYR A 725 6.25 31.95 -15.41
CA TYR A 725 6.44 31.50 -16.79
C TYR A 725 5.69 32.37 -17.80
N LEU A 726 4.46 32.76 -17.51
CA LEU A 726 3.67 33.67 -18.34
C LEU A 726 4.33 35.04 -18.40
N LYS A 727 4.82 35.56 -17.29
CA LYS A 727 5.58 36.81 -17.27
C LYS A 727 6.81 36.74 -18.18
N ARG A 728 7.58 35.65 -18.12
CA ARG A 728 8.74 35.44 -19.00
C ARG A 728 8.36 35.41 -20.46
N LEU A 729 7.24 34.77 -20.81
CA LEU A 729 6.72 34.72 -22.18
C LEU A 729 6.41 36.14 -22.68
N ILE A 730 5.72 36.94 -21.89
CA ILE A 730 5.39 38.33 -22.20
C ILE A 730 6.68 39.19 -22.36
N ASP A 731 7.62 39.05 -21.43
CA ASP A 731 8.87 39.81 -21.45
C ASP A 731 9.72 39.50 -22.69
N LEU A 732 9.69 38.26 -23.19
CA LEU A 732 10.33 37.84 -24.43
C LEU A 732 9.68 38.52 -25.66
N ASP A 733 8.35 38.52 -25.71
CA ASP A 733 7.61 39.14 -26.83
C ASP A 733 7.80 40.67 -26.87
N LEU A 734 7.91 41.31 -25.70
CA LEU A 734 8.21 42.73 -25.61
C LEU A 734 9.61 43.11 -26.16
N GLN A 735 10.59 42.17 -26.05
CA GLN A 735 11.95 42.37 -26.57
C GLN A 735 12.06 42.22 -28.08
N GLN A 736 11.15 41.48 -28.73
CA GLN A 736 11.18 41.30 -30.18
C GLN A 736 10.78 42.60 -30.92
N PRO A 737 11.39 42.95 -32.07
CA PRO A 737 11.13 44.22 -32.73
C PRO A 737 9.70 44.35 -33.24
N GLN A 738 9.22 43.40 -33.97
CA GLN A 738 7.83 43.35 -34.48
C GLN A 738 7.35 41.91 -34.62
N ILE A 739 6.21 41.61 -34.01
CA ILE A 739 5.53 40.33 -34.11
C ILE A 739 4.11 40.55 -34.61
N ILE A 740 3.65 39.73 -35.53
CA ILE A 740 2.26 39.61 -35.93
C ILE A 740 1.78 38.22 -35.49
N LEU A 741 0.79 38.17 -34.64
CA LEU A 741 0.24 36.90 -34.14
C LEU A 741 -0.87 36.41 -35.07
N ARG A 742 -0.70 35.24 -35.66
CA ARG A 742 -1.62 34.69 -36.69
C ARG A 742 -2.57 33.63 -36.15
N ALA A 743 -2.10 32.80 -35.21
CA ALA A 743 -2.94 31.78 -34.58
C ALA A 743 -2.44 31.46 -33.18
N LEU A 744 -3.37 31.04 -32.29
CA LEU A 744 -3.13 30.51 -31.00
C LEU A 744 -4.04 29.30 -30.79
N GLU A 745 -3.50 28.20 -30.32
CA GLU A 745 -4.23 26.95 -30.00
C GLU A 745 -5.22 26.60 -31.14
N LYS A 746 -4.74 26.70 -32.38
CA LYS A 746 -5.56 26.50 -33.59
C LYS A 746 -5.20 25.18 -34.26
N GLU A 747 -6.22 24.42 -34.65
CA GLU A 747 -6.04 23.15 -35.35
C GLU A 747 -5.70 23.33 -36.83
N PHE A 748 -4.65 22.61 -37.26
CA PHE A 748 -4.23 22.56 -38.67
C PHE A 748 -4.10 21.09 -39.07
N MET A 749 -4.83 20.71 -40.15
CA MET A 749 -4.89 19.33 -40.63
C MET A 749 -4.63 19.32 -42.15
N MET A 750 -3.89 18.32 -42.60
CA MET A 750 -3.60 18.07 -44.00
C MET A 750 -4.02 16.65 -44.38
N LYS A 751 -4.67 16.50 -45.49
CA LYS A 751 -5.05 15.19 -46.05
C LYS A 751 -3.82 14.45 -46.56
N TRP A 752 -3.56 13.29 -45.98
CA TRP A 752 -2.44 12.45 -46.36
C TRP A 752 -2.92 11.19 -47.11
N LYS A 753 -2.32 10.91 -48.25
CA LYS A 753 -2.71 9.74 -49.07
C LYS A 753 -2.05 8.47 -48.47
N VAL A 754 -2.87 7.48 -48.13
CA VAL A 754 -2.43 6.13 -47.80
C VAL A 754 -2.46 5.30 -49.08
N VAL A 755 -1.30 4.81 -49.50
CA VAL A 755 -1.13 4.16 -50.81
C VAL A 755 -1.40 2.68 -50.71
N SER A 756 -2.25 2.14 -51.61
CA SER A 756 -2.58 0.72 -51.64
C SER A 756 -1.37 -0.14 -52.05
N LYS A 757 -1.38 -1.41 -51.68
CA LYS A 757 -0.33 -2.40 -52.00
C LYS A 757 -0.06 -2.50 -53.52
N ARG A 758 -1.06 -2.31 -54.33
CA ARG A 758 -1.01 -2.35 -55.80
C ARG A 758 -0.29 -1.17 -56.37
N GLU A 759 -0.51 0.03 -55.82
CA GLU A 759 0.20 1.27 -56.21
C GLU A 759 1.66 1.25 -55.68
N GLN A 760 1.95 0.73 -54.50
CA GLN A 760 3.33 0.61 -53.98
C GLN A 760 4.21 -0.21 -54.89
N SER A 761 3.68 -1.30 -55.45
CA SER A 761 4.44 -2.18 -56.39
C SER A 761 4.69 -1.48 -57.74
N GLN A 762 3.88 -0.49 -58.14
CA GLN A 762 4.04 0.27 -59.38
C GLN A 762 4.93 1.50 -59.21
N MET A 763 5.07 2.06 -58.01
CA MET A 763 5.92 3.24 -57.73
C MET A 763 7.43 2.97 -57.89
N HIS A 764 7.85 1.70 -57.91
CA HIS A 764 9.24 1.35 -58.26
C HIS A 764 9.55 1.51 -59.74
N LEU A 765 8.60 1.88 -60.59
CA LEU A 765 8.76 1.85 -62.08
C LEU A 765 8.72 3.20 -62.77
N SER A 766 8.35 4.32 -62.18
CA SER A 766 8.44 5.61 -62.92
C SER A 766 8.53 6.86 -61.99
N TYR A 767 9.59 7.62 -62.28
CA TYR A 767 9.89 8.93 -61.63
C TYR A 767 9.07 10.12 -62.21
N ALA A 768 8.17 9.88 -63.19
CA ALA A 768 7.59 10.91 -64.01
C ALA A 768 6.17 11.37 -63.60
N GLU A 769 5.50 10.75 -62.62
CA GLU A 769 4.09 11.04 -62.27
C GLU A 769 3.89 11.78 -60.93
N ARG A 770 4.95 12.35 -60.35
CA ARG A 770 4.91 12.96 -59.02
C ARG A 770 4.22 14.33 -58.91
N GLU A 771 3.84 14.95 -60.01
CA GLU A 771 3.34 16.38 -60.02
C GLU A 771 1.84 16.54 -59.84
N GLN A 772 1.01 15.49 -59.83
CA GLN A 772 -0.46 15.65 -59.87
C GLN A 772 -1.22 15.38 -58.55
N ALA A 773 -0.60 15.00 -57.47
CA ALA A 773 -1.27 14.71 -56.20
C ALA A 773 -0.87 15.70 -55.09
N ARG A 774 -1.32 16.95 -55.21
CA ARG A 774 -1.22 17.90 -54.09
C ARG A 774 -2.37 17.65 -53.07
N PRO A 775 -2.05 17.45 -51.76
CA PRO A 775 -3.07 17.28 -50.74
C PRO A 775 -3.81 18.60 -50.42
N GLU A 776 -5.08 18.54 -50.09
CA GLU A 776 -5.89 19.67 -49.63
C GLU A 776 -5.72 19.91 -48.13
N VAL A 777 -5.48 21.16 -47.71
CA VAL A 777 -5.39 21.55 -46.30
C VAL A 777 -6.74 22.04 -45.81
N LYS A 778 -7.19 21.53 -44.67
CA LYS A 778 -8.43 21.97 -44.02
C LYS A 778 -8.12 22.59 -42.66
N VAL A 779 -8.60 23.80 -42.42
CA VAL A 779 -8.45 24.52 -41.15
C VAL A 779 -9.79 24.50 -40.39
N VAL A 780 -9.79 23.98 -39.18
CA VAL A 780 -10.99 23.85 -38.34
C VAL A 780 -10.79 24.60 -37.02
N SER A 781 -11.77 25.37 -36.58
CA SER A 781 -11.72 26.15 -35.35
C SER A 781 -12.30 25.38 -34.16
N LYS A 782 -11.72 25.62 -32.95
CA LYS A 782 -12.10 24.96 -31.68
C LYS A 782 -13.61 25.06 -31.32
N ARG A 783 -14.34 26.04 -31.91
CA ARG A 783 -15.79 26.24 -31.66
C ARG A 783 -16.67 25.14 -32.25
N GLU A 784 -16.21 24.42 -33.26
CA GLU A 784 -16.97 23.34 -33.89
C GLU A 784 -16.75 21.99 -33.18
N GLN A 785 -15.68 21.84 -32.41
CA GLN A 785 -15.38 20.61 -31.66
C GLN A 785 -16.30 20.39 -30.46
N SER A 786 -16.84 21.45 -29.82
CA SER A 786 -17.72 21.34 -28.64
C SER A 786 -19.07 20.67 -28.91
N GLN A 787 -19.43 20.42 -30.15
CA GLN A 787 -20.69 19.75 -30.49
C GLN A 787 -20.52 18.27 -30.88
N MET A 788 -19.29 17.74 -30.91
CA MET A 788 -19.02 16.34 -31.36
C MET A 788 -18.65 15.35 -30.24
N HIS A 789 -18.76 15.74 -28.98
CA HIS A 789 -18.57 14.79 -27.85
C HIS A 789 -19.86 14.04 -27.55
N LEU A 790 -20.20 13.07 -28.39
CA LEU A 790 -21.12 11.99 -28.03
C LEU A 790 -20.37 10.97 -27.13
N SER A 791 -21.00 10.55 -26.02
CA SER A 791 -20.42 9.59 -25.09
C SER A 791 -20.17 8.23 -25.76
N TYR A 792 -19.21 7.47 -25.23
CA TYR A 792 -18.82 6.15 -25.75
C TYR A 792 -20.00 5.17 -25.88
N ALA A 793 -20.99 5.26 -24.96
CA ALA A 793 -22.19 4.42 -24.97
C ALA A 793 -23.14 4.69 -26.17
N GLU A 794 -23.18 5.93 -26.67
CA GLU A 794 -23.99 6.29 -27.85
C GLU A 794 -23.34 5.86 -29.18
N ARG A 795 -22.02 5.64 -29.20
CA ARG A 795 -21.29 5.11 -30.35
C ARG A 795 -21.48 3.59 -30.53
N GLU A 796 -21.73 2.85 -29.46
CA GLU A 796 -21.94 1.39 -29.55
C GLU A 796 -23.32 1.00 -30.08
N GLN A 797 -24.36 1.81 -29.84
CA GLN A 797 -25.71 1.53 -30.32
C GLN A 797 -25.94 1.94 -31.80
N ALA A 798 -25.04 2.66 -32.44
CA ALA A 798 -25.13 3.11 -33.80
C ALA A 798 -24.27 2.32 -34.80
N ARG A 799 -23.91 1.06 -34.50
CA ARG A 799 -23.10 0.23 -35.41
C ARG A 799 -24.00 -0.57 -36.39
N PRO A 800 -24.05 -0.22 -37.67
CA PRO A 800 -24.54 -1.14 -38.68
C PRO A 800 -23.47 -2.21 -38.94
N GLU A 801 -23.85 -3.49 -38.96
CA GLU A 801 -23.00 -4.57 -39.47
C GLU A 801 -22.75 -4.30 -40.99
N VAL A 802 -21.61 -3.68 -41.26
CA VAL A 802 -21.16 -3.54 -42.66
C VAL A 802 -20.32 -4.77 -43.00
N LYS A 803 -20.87 -5.61 -43.91
CA LYS A 803 -20.05 -6.59 -44.62
C LYS A 803 -19.07 -5.82 -45.52
N VAL A 804 -17.83 -5.71 -45.11
CA VAL A 804 -16.77 -5.05 -45.87
C VAL A 804 -16.10 -6.07 -46.78
N GLU A 805 -16.41 -6.00 -48.09
CA GLU A 805 -15.52 -6.54 -49.11
C GLU A 805 -14.23 -5.71 -49.18
N ALA A 806 -13.09 -6.38 -49.14
CA ALA A 806 -11.77 -5.74 -49.13
C ALA A 806 -11.52 -5.00 -50.46
N THR A 807 -11.76 -3.70 -50.51
CA THR A 807 -11.35 -2.85 -51.65
C THR A 807 -9.88 -2.47 -51.50
N GLU A 808 -9.08 -2.80 -52.49
CA GLU A 808 -7.64 -2.47 -52.62
C GLU A 808 -7.38 -1.00 -53.03
N GLU A 809 -8.24 -0.05 -52.69
CA GLU A 809 -8.12 1.34 -53.12
C GLU A 809 -7.39 2.21 -52.08
N SER A 810 -6.59 3.15 -52.58
CA SER A 810 -5.94 4.19 -51.75
C SER A 810 -6.97 5.10 -51.13
N PHE A 811 -6.73 5.58 -49.92
CA PHE A 811 -7.63 6.48 -49.21
C PHE A 811 -6.83 7.64 -48.55
N TYR A 812 -7.56 8.66 -48.07
CA TYR A 812 -6.95 9.79 -47.40
C TYR A 812 -7.26 9.76 -45.88
N ILE A 813 -6.28 10.20 -45.09
CA ILE A 813 -6.39 10.37 -43.64
C ILE A 813 -5.95 11.80 -43.27
N ASP A 814 -6.60 12.41 -42.33
CA ASP A 814 -6.22 13.71 -41.81
C ASP A 814 -5.03 13.59 -40.85
N VAL A 815 -3.95 14.36 -41.14
CA VAL A 815 -2.73 14.36 -40.33
C VAL A 815 -2.46 15.79 -39.86
N GLY A 816 -2.28 15.96 -38.53
CA GLY A 816 -2.06 17.28 -37.98
C GLY A 816 -2.44 17.39 -36.52
N GLY A 817 -2.86 18.56 -36.09
CA GLY A 817 -3.30 18.82 -34.72
C GLY A 817 -3.26 20.29 -34.36
N ILE A 818 -3.25 20.56 -33.06
CA ILE A 818 -3.30 21.93 -32.54
C ILE A 818 -1.89 22.52 -32.49
N VAL A 819 -1.72 23.67 -33.10
CA VAL A 819 -0.52 24.51 -33.06
C VAL A 819 -0.67 25.53 -31.93
N ASP A 820 0.25 25.52 -30.98
CA ASP A 820 0.18 26.38 -29.81
C ASP A 820 0.21 27.86 -30.23
N ARG A 821 1.16 28.22 -31.12
CA ARG A 821 1.30 29.59 -31.61
C ARG A 821 1.88 29.64 -33.02
N LEU A 822 1.28 30.47 -33.85
CA LEU A 822 1.77 30.83 -35.16
C LEU A 822 2.02 32.35 -35.19
N ASP A 823 3.24 32.77 -35.43
CA ASP A 823 3.56 34.18 -35.55
C ASP A 823 4.45 34.50 -36.76
N ILE A 824 4.46 35.78 -37.15
CA ILE A 824 5.28 36.34 -38.21
C ILE A 824 6.26 37.34 -37.59
N VAL A 825 7.51 37.16 -37.90
CA VAL A 825 8.59 38.07 -37.49
C VAL A 825 9.26 38.67 -38.70
N THR A 826 9.53 39.98 -38.63
CA THR A 826 10.34 40.65 -39.62
C THR A 826 11.71 40.98 -39.03
N ASP A 827 12.79 40.50 -39.68
CA ASP A 827 14.15 40.80 -39.25
C ASP A 827 14.60 42.24 -39.57
N GLU A 828 15.78 42.62 -39.07
CA GLU A 828 16.35 43.97 -39.31
C GLU A 828 16.57 44.29 -40.82
N ASN A 829 16.61 43.27 -41.66
CA ASN A 829 16.77 43.41 -43.14
C ASN A 829 15.43 43.39 -43.87
N GLY A 830 14.30 43.37 -43.19
CA GLY A 830 12.98 43.32 -43.75
C GLY A 830 12.54 41.92 -44.27
N LYS A 831 13.28 40.86 -43.95
CA LYS A 831 12.92 39.48 -44.29
C LYS A 831 11.84 38.97 -43.36
N ILE A 832 10.73 38.51 -43.93
CA ILE A 832 9.58 37.95 -43.24
C ILE A 832 9.81 36.45 -43.04
N THR A 833 9.56 35.94 -41.85
CA THR A 833 9.60 34.52 -41.52
C THR A 833 8.40 34.15 -40.67
N VAL A 834 7.71 33.10 -41.01
CA VAL A 834 6.64 32.51 -40.21
C VAL A 834 7.25 31.52 -39.22
N ARG A 835 6.95 31.63 -37.93
CA ARG A 835 7.41 30.72 -36.91
C ARG A 835 6.23 29.88 -36.41
N VAL A 836 6.41 28.57 -36.41
CA VAL A 836 5.49 27.62 -35.82
C VAL A 836 6.06 27.25 -34.47
N ILE A 837 5.50 27.81 -33.40
CA ILE A 837 6.05 27.72 -32.07
C ILE A 837 5.19 26.73 -31.24
N ASP A 838 5.87 25.78 -30.62
CA ASP A 838 5.29 24.88 -29.64
C ASP A 838 5.92 25.15 -28.26
N TYR A 839 5.09 25.33 -27.23
CA TYR A 839 5.53 25.68 -25.90
C TYR A 839 5.92 24.42 -25.09
N LYS A 840 7.08 24.49 -24.45
CA LYS A 840 7.55 23.42 -23.58
C LYS A 840 7.93 23.94 -22.19
N THR A 841 7.30 23.39 -21.18
CA THR A 841 7.55 23.74 -19.76
C THR A 841 8.75 23.01 -19.15
N GLY A 842 9.37 22.07 -19.89
CA GLY A 842 10.49 21.25 -19.43
C GLY A 842 11.86 21.92 -19.48
N LYS A 843 12.92 21.16 -19.15
CA LYS A 843 14.31 21.65 -18.98
C LYS A 843 15.07 21.97 -20.27
N GLY A 844 14.48 21.81 -21.44
CA GLY A 844 15.11 22.04 -22.75
C GLY A 844 15.86 20.84 -23.31
N LEU A 845 16.24 20.93 -24.60
CA LEU A 845 16.93 19.89 -25.33
C LEU A 845 18.35 19.67 -24.84
N LYS A 846 18.77 18.42 -24.70
CA LYS A 846 20.14 18.04 -24.35
C LYS A 846 20.96 17.68 -25.57
N LYS A 847 20.33 17.14 -26.62
CA LYS A 847 20.99 16.75 -27.86
C LYS A 847 20.20 17.27 -29.06
N ILE A 848 20.90 17.62 -30.12
CA ILE A 848 20.35 18.07 -31.39
C ILE A 848 20.35 16.89 -32.37
N PRO A 849 19.24 16.55 -33.04
CA PRO A 849 19.21 15.51 -34.06
C PRO A 849 20.13 15.83 -35.24
N ALA A 850 20.78 14.78 -35.76
CA ALA A 850 21.76 14.92 -36.85
C ALA A 850 21.11 14.97 -38.24
N SER A 851 19.90 14.40 -38.43
CA SER A 851 19.19 14.33 -39.71
C SER A 851 17.70 14.22 -39.50
N VAL A 852 16.92 14.43 -40.57
CA VAL A 852 15.47 14.18 -40.58
C VAL A 852 15.15 12.72 -40.30
N GLU A 853 15.96 11.78 -40.80
CA GLU A 853 15.78 10.34 -40.53
C GLU A 853 15.84 10.03 -39.03
N ALA A 854 16.70 10.72 -38.27
CA ALA A 854 16.84 10.54 -36.84
C ALA A 854 15.57 10.88 -36.07
N LEU A 855 14.68 11.74 -36.58
CA LEU A 855 13.41 12.11 -35.95
C LEU A 855 12.43 10.93 -35.87
N PHE A 856 12.57 9.95 -36.76
CA PHE A 856 11.75 8.74 -36.81
C PHE A 856 12.40 7.55 -36.10
N ASN A 857 13.50 7.78 -35.37
CA ASN A 857 14.14 6.74 -34.61
C ASN A 857 13.70 6.80 -33.12
N PRO A 858 13.14 5.72 -32.55
CA PRO A 858 12.64 5.71 -31.16
C PRO A 858 13.73 5.98 -30.10
N SER A 859 15.02 5.80 -30.45
CA SER A 859 16.14 6.05 -29.54
C SER A 859 16.60 7.52 -29.54
N THR A 860 16.08 8.38 -30.40
CA THR A 860 16.46 9.79 -30.45
C THR A 860 15.81 10.57 -29.32
N GLU A 861 16.65 11.14 -28.44
CA GLU A 861 16.19 11.93 -27.31
C GLU A 861 15.40 13.17 -27.83
N HIS A 862 14.15 13.33 -27.40
CA HIS A 862 13.24 14.40 -27.83
C HIS A 862 12.90 14.43 -29.35
N GLY A 863 13.05 13.30 -30.05
CA GLY A 863 12.64 13.17 -31.44
C GLY A 863 11.14 13.48 -31.65
N ASP A 864 10.32 13.21 -30.64
CA ASP A 864 8.89 13.50 -30.61
C ASP A 864 8.56 15.00 -30.69
N TYR A 865 9.33 15.87 -30.04
CA TYR A 865 9.16 17.33 -30.11
C TYR A 865 9.52 17.87 -31.50
N TYR A 866 10.60 17.35 -32.06
CA TYR A 866 11.01 17.73 -33.41
C TYR A 866 9.98 17.28 -34.45
N LEU A 867 9.52 16.05 -34.38
CA LEU A 867 8.53 15.48 -35.31
C LEU A 867 7.24 16.34 -35.28
N GLN A 868 6.78 16.75 -34.11
CA GLN A 868 5.62 17.62 -33.92
C GLN A 868 5.83 18.99 -34.59
N ALA A 869 6.93 19.67 -34.27
CA ALA A 869 7.22 21.00 -34.83
C ALA A 869 7.47 20.96 -36.35
N PHE A 870 8.14 19.94 -36.86
CA PHE A 870 8.36 19.72 -38.29
C PHE A 870 7.05 19.48 -39.04
N LEU A 871 6.20 18.60 -38.53
CA LEU A 871 4.90 18.27 -39.11
C LEU A 871 4.05 19.54 -39.26
N TYR A 872 3.90 20.27 -38.17
CA TYR A 872 3.13 21.52 -38.22
C TYR A 872 3.73 22.55 -39.20
N SER A 873 5.05 22.68 -39.22
CA SER A 873 5.73 23.60 -40.15
C SER A 873 5.58 23.17 -41.60
N VAL A 874 5.55 21.89 -41.93
CA VAL A 874 5.28 21.37 -43.28
C VAL A 874 3.84 21.67 -43.70
N ILE A 875 2.87 21.45 -42.76
CA ILE A 875 1.46 21.76 -43.02
C ILE A 875 1.30 23.28 -43.36
N ILE A 876 1.86 24.14 -42.51
CA ILE A 876 1.78 25.61 -42.69
C ILE A 876 2.51 26.07 -43.97
N SER A 877 3.69 25.53 -44.27
CA SER A 877 4.43 25.82 -45.49
C SER A 877 3.64 25.44 -46.73
N HIS A 878 2.91 24.31 -46.69
CA HIS A 878 2.01 23.92 -47.79
C HIS A 878 0.80 24.85 -47.92
N GLU A 879 0.19 25.30 -46.82
CA GLU A 879 -0.90 26.26 -46.81
C GLU A 879 -0.49 27.61 -47.40
N LEU A 880 0.76 28.02 -47.12
CA LEU A 880 1.34 29.25 -47.66
C LEU A 880 1.94 29.08 -49.09
N ASN A 881 1.73 27.94 -49.76
CA ASN A 881 2.26 27.61 -51.10
C ASN A 881 3.80 27.74 -51.19
N GLY A 882 4.53 27.74 -50.07
CA GLY A 882 5.98 27.92 -50.04
C GLY A 882 6.46 29.35 -50.38
N GLU A 883 5.57 30.34 -50.42
CA GLU A 883 5.93 31.75 -50.77
C GLU A 883 6.71 32.44 -49.66
N ILE A 884 6.52 32.02 -48.40
CA ILE A 884 7.16 32.61 -47.22
C ILE A 884 7.89 31.51 -46.44
N PRO A 885 9.15 31.74 -46.01
CA PRO A 885 9.88 30.77 -45.19
C PRO A 885 9.16 30.46 -43.88
N VAL A 886 9.01 29.17 -43.57
CA VAL A 886 8.40 28.68 -42.31
C VAL A 886 9.45 28.00 -41.45
N ALA A 887 9.65 28.50 -40.24
CA ALA A 887 10.62 27.97 -39.30
C ALA A 887 9.95 27.20 -38.15
N PRO A 888 10.29 25.91 -37.93
CA PRO A 888 9.88 25.16 -36.75
C PRO A 888 10.57 25.73 -35.52
N ALA A 889 9.82 25.92 -34.44
CA ALA A 889 10.33 26.50 -33.22
C ALA A 889 9.82 25.80 -31.97
N LEU A 890 10.69 25.64 -30.94
CA LEU A 890 10.35 25.15 -29.63
C LEU A 890 10.75 26.17 -28.56
N LEU A 891 9.76 26.68 -27.83
CA LEU A 891 10.03 27.66 -26.79
C LEU A 891 10.03 26.99 -25.41
N PHE A 892 11.24 26.74 -24.88
CA PHE A 892 11.42 26.23 -23.51
C PHE A 892 11.36 27.39 -22.50
N ILE A 893 10.23 27.56 -21.86
CA ILE A 893 9.95 28.71 -20.98
C ILE A 893 10.97 28.85 -19.84
N GLN A 894 11.46 27.75 -19.30
CA GLN A 894 12.48 27.78 -18.24
C GLN A 894 13.80 28.43 -18.69
N LYS A 895 14.19 28.23 -19.93
CA LYS A 895 15.47 28.70 -20.50
C LYS A 895 15.32 29.90 -21.43
N ALA A 896 14.12 30.41 -21.62
CA ALA A 896 13.80 31.43 -22.58
C ALA A 896 14.62 32.71 -22.40
N VAL A 897 14.96 33.09 -21.17
CA VAL A 897 15.84 34.27 -20.86
C VAL A 897 17.27 34.01 -21.30
N SER A 898 17.79 32.79 -21.22
CA SER A 898 19.18 32.47 -21.58
C SER A 898 19.34 32.08 -23.05
N ASN A 899 18.27 31.69 -23.74
CA ASN A 899 18.27 31.36 -25.16
C ASN A 899 16.98 31.87 -25.81
N PRO A 900 16.96 33.14 -26.24
CA PRO A 900 15.76 33.77 -26.77
C PRO A 900 15.38 33.32 -28.20
N ASN A 901 16.27 32.61 -28.94
CA ASN A 901 15.96 32.10 -30.27
C ASN A 901 15.25 30.73 -30.15
N PRO A 902 13.94 30.61 -30.42
CA PRO A 902 13.19 29.39 -30.34
C PRO A 902 13.35 28.46 -31.55
N ILE A 903 14.01 28.91 -32.65
CA ILE A 903 14.13 28.16 -33.90
C ILE A 903 14.91 26.86 -33.62
N LEU A 904 14.38 25.76 -34.12
CA LEU A 904 14.99 24.45 -34.01
C LEU A 904 16.30 24.33 -34.80
N LYS A 905 17.21 23.55 -34.29
CA LYS A 905 18.47 23.24 -34.94
C LYS A 905 18.47 21.78 -35.41
N LEU A 906 18.93 21.58 -36.65
CA LEU A 906 19.22 20.26 -37.18
C LEU A 906 20.69 20.21 -37.58
N ASN A 907 21.41 19.18 -37.14
CA ASN A 907 22.87 19.08 -37.37
C ASN A 907 23.67 20.35 -36.99
N GLY A 908 23.20 21.05 -35.92
CA GLY A 908 23.84 22.26 -35.42
C GLY A 908 23.43 23.56 -36.14
N ASN A 909 22.72 23.49 -37.23
CA ASN A 909 22.27 24.65 -38.00
C ASN A 909 20.79 25.00 -37.71
N ASP A 910 20.45 26.28 -37.65
CA ASP A 910 19.08 26.73 -37.48
C ASP A 910 18.22 26.37 -38.73
N VAL A 911 17.05 25.77 -38.49
CA VAL A 911 16.08 25.46 -39.55
C VAL A 911 15.21 26.71 -39.79
N THR A 912 15.73 27.65 -40.57
CA THR A 912 15.06 28.92 -40.86
C THR A 912 13.95 28.79 -41.90
N ASP A 913 13.93 27.69 -42.64
CA ASP A 913 12.89 27.33 -43.61
C ASP A 913 12.73 25.82 -43.71
N ILE A 914 11.53 25.35 -43.39
CA ILE A 914 11.20 23.93 -43.43
C ILE A 914 11.18 23.37 -44.85
N ALA A 915 10.98 24.18 -45.87
CA ALA A 915 10.91 23.77 -47.26
C ALA A 915 12.14 22.98 -47.73
N ALA A 916 13.33 23.28 -47.16
CA ALA A 916 14.57 22.55 -47.44
C ALA A 916 14.54 21.07 -46.98
N TYR A 917 13.67 20.72 -46.04
CA TYR A 917 13.57 19.42 -45.42
C TYR A 917 12.19 18.75 -45.67
N ALA A 918 11.23 19.46 -46.21
CA ALA A 918 9.83 19.04 -46.35
C ALA A 918 9.66 17.76 -47.19
N GLU A 919 10.42 17.60 -48.27
CA GLU A 919 10.34 16.43 -49.14
C GLU A 919 10.84 15.16 -48.38
N GLU A 920 12.01 15.23 -47.75
CA GLU A 920 12.57 14.13 -46.98
C GLU A 920 11.68 13.74 -45.80
N PHE A 921 11.18 14.76 -45.06
CA PHE A 921 10.29 14.55 -43.93
C PHE A 921 8.97 13.91 -44.37
N SER A 922 8.35 14.43 -45.45
CA SER A 922 7.09 13.89 -45.97
C SER A 922 7.24 12.46 -46.48
N ALA A 923 8.37 12.13 -47.09
CA ALA A 923 8.66 10.78 -47.57
C ALA A 923 8.75 9.79 -46.40
N ARG A 924 9.45 10.16 -45.31
CA ARG A 924 9.58 9.32 -44.10
C ARG A 924 8.22 9.19 -43.36
N LEU A 925 7.49 10.27 -43.21
CA LEU A 925 6.16 10.25 -42.61
C LEU A 925 5.19 9.37 -43.42
N SER A 926 5.22 9.47 -44.76
CA SER A 926 4.43 8.60 -45.64
C SER A 926 4.78 7.13 -45.45
N GLN A 927 6.06 6.82 -45.26
CA GLN A 927 6.48 5.44 -44.97
C GLN A 927 5.84 4.95 -43.67
N VAL A 928 5.93 5.71 -42.57
CA VAL A 928 5.35 5.34 -41.26
C VAL A 928 3.82 5.18 -41.37
N ILE A 929 3.14 6.11 -42.04
CA ILE A 929 1.67 6.04 -42.19
C ILE A 929 1.29 4.80 -43.01
N ASN A 930 1.99 4.51 -44.09
CA ASN A 930 1.73 3.32 -44.92
C ASN A 930 2.03 2.01 -44.14
N GLU A 931 3.04 1.98 -43.29
CA GLU A 931 3.29 0.84 -42.39
C GLU A 931 2.15 0.61 -41.41
N ILE A 932 1.56 1.68 -40.84
CA ILE A 932 0.40 1.57 -39.92
C ILE A 932 -0.74 0.82 -40.58
N PHE A 933 -1.04 1.12 -41.83
CA PHE A 933 -2.17 0.58 -42.59
C PHE A 933 -1.81 -0.66 -43.44
N ASN A 934 -0.55 -1.10 -43.46
CA ASN A 934 -0.14 -2.30 -44.19
C ASN A 934 -0.53 -3.57 -43.41
N PRO A 935 -1.39 -4.46 -44.01
CA PRO A 935 -1.82 -5.69 -43.31
C PRO A 935 -0.70 -6.71 -43.10
N ASP A 936 0.36 -6.65 -43.94
CA ASP A 936 1.47 -7.62 -43.86
C ASP A 936 2.49 -7.29 -42.74
N ILE A 937 2.43 -6.09 -42.19
CA ILE A 937 3.35 -5.65 -41.12
C ILE A 937 2.59 -5.74 -39.79
N PRO A 938 2.89 -6.72 -38.91
CA PRO A 938 2.22 -6.82 -37.61
C PRO A 938 2.65 -5.69 -36.68
N PHE A 939 1.86 -5.43 -35.64
CA PHE A 939 2.28 -4.54 -34.57
C PHE A 939 3.23 -5.27 -33.61
N THR A 940 4.50 -4.87 -33.62
CA THR A 940 5.55 -5.45 -32.81
C THR A 940 5.80 -4.64 -31.52
N PRO A 941 6.21 -5.27 -30.43
CA PRO A 941 6.66 -4.55 -29.24
C PRO A 941 8.03 -3.91 -29.47
N THR A 942 8.31 -2.84 -28.74
CA THR A 942 9.66 -2.25 -28.70
C THR A 942 10.65 -3.20 -28.04
N THR A 943 11.91 -3.11 -28.45
CA THR A 943 13.03 -3.83 -27.80
C THR A 943 13.62 -3.05 -26.61
N ASP A 944 13.22 -1.81 -26.41
CA ASP A 944 13.70 -0.96 -25.31
C ASP A 944 12.93 -1.24 -24.02
N ARG A 945 13.58 -1.95 -23.08
CA ARG A 945 13.03 -2.27 -21.77
C ARG A 945 12.62 -1.04 -20.94
N LYS A 946 13.35 0.06 -21.04
CA LYS A 946 13.03 1.29 -20.28
C LYS A 946 11.71 1.91 -20.75
N THR A 947 11.44 1.82 -22.04
CA THR A 947 10.14 2.22 -22.61
C THR A 947 9.03 1.31 -22.12
N CYS A 948 9.27 -0.01 -22.02
CA CYS A 948 8.30 -0.98 -21.49
C CYS A 948 7.99 -0.77 -20.00
N GLU A 949 9.01 -0.54 -19.16
CA GLU A 949 8.83 -0.32 -17.71
C GLU A 949 7.90 0.87 -17.37
N ARG A 950 7.84 1.86 -18.26
CA ARG A 950 7.00 3.07 -18.11
C ARG A 950 5.73 3.03 -18.96
N CYS A 951 5.48 1.93 -19.65
CA CYS A 951 4.33 1.81 -20.52
C CYS A 951 3.08 1.45 -19.71
N PRO A 952 1.95 2.18 -19.82
CA PRO A 952 0.72 1.85 -19.12
C PRO A 952 0.17 0.46 -19.50
N TYR A 953 0.56 -0.06 -20.65
CA TYR A 953 0.13 -1.38 -21.15
C TYR A 953 1.16 -2.50 -20.92
N HIS A 954 2.18 -2.31 -20.05
CA HIS A 954 3.25 -3.30 -19.85
C HIS A 954 2.71 -4.67 -19.38
N LEU A 955 1.67 -4.67 -18.54
CA LEU A 955 1.02 -5.91 -18.07
C LEU A 955 0.37 -6.70 -19.21
N LEU A 956 -0.20 -6.03 -20.21
CA LEU A 956 -0.81 -6.68 -21.39
C LEU A 956 0.26 -7.28 -22.31
N CYS A 957 1.43 -6.68 -22.33
CA CYS A 957 2.56 -7.19 -23.10
C CYS A 957 3.28 -8.36 -22.42
N ARG A 958 3.07 -8.60 -21.13
CA ARG A 958 3.77 -9.61 -20.30
C ARG A 958 5.30 -9.48 -20.36
N VAL A 959 5.81 -8.25 -20.39
CA VAL A 959 7.26 -7.94 -20.47
C VAL A 959 7.79 -7.65 -19.06
#